data_cbea0a6907b6978aea7b2fb2b09b2c00
#
_entry.id   cbea0a6907b6978aea7b2fb2b09b2c00
#
_cell.length_a   1.000
_cell.length_b   1.000
_cell.length_c   1.000
_cell.angle_alpha   90.00
_cell.angle_beta   90.00
_cell.angle_gamma   90.00
#
_symmetry.space_group_name_H-M   'P 1'
#
loop_
_entity.id
_entity.type
_entity.pdbx_description
1 polymer ?
#
loop_
_entity_poly.entity_id
_entity_poly.type
_entity_poly.pdbx_seq_one_letter_code
_entity_poly.pdbx_strand_id
1 'polypeptide(L)'
;MPDFPGVTQVETALCRREGVNQWYEGKEAVKRALAGEGALAEHLFSRMLHADTIRLSDSEYQLTDLCSLFLEHTYTAFVRKVREQLGEEITVRALVLTGRIDPGVHYGKLQEIVKNLPVEDISFQSHEESIFSYLVHQPRRLMGYETQVLDLTSEQLVIYRVEMNHKTRPVVVSIETTETDLYKKKHYASIMEHDRELAKLDQELAEYMQDYTAGRIVTSLYLIGDGFHGDWYQETLKVICRNRKVFAGDNLFGKGACFAAAERIWKGEASEDFLYLGKDMLQYNVGIRLYDKTEEIYCPLLDAGTNWYEAAGSLAFYIEDTDEIRLQVVPIRGGKKEIVIGLDGLKRPYRSCLLELAFSMQDKETLELTVLDHGFGSFFAPVREPFTKAIRLAELPDADEKENACYVCIGQRLQKPYQGAMHTDIFSMEELCYYITVHADMLDQGFMREDLADAVEQMELFDLAGSLRQLLHFQGSLHTFCRMILEEAAYVSADKMTKLMETLTKNETLTPLKRKQKQADGLYSQKAYMQAITLYRELLREETEQENKAVLLEQIGKCMAQLFEYGLAEAQFMESYRLGRKEALHLYLLCRRMQMTKEEFVRFITEHEAYYESALTVEQEYESALQTAEDTLKQMEGLPDMDSLRETYRVMMEQPESV
;
A
#
# COMPACT_ATOMS: atom_id res chain seq x y z
N MET A 1 -16.07 2.64 32.92
CA MET A 1 -17.20 3.12 32.08
C MET A 1 -18.37 3.40 33.02
N PRO A 2 -19.07 4.52 32.88
CA PRO A 2 -20.34 4.69 33.64
C PRO A 2 -21.30 3.63 33.16
N ASP A 3 -21.94 2.92 34.14
CA ASP A 3 -23.07 2.07 33.85
C ASP A 3 -24.21 2.97 33.37
N PHE A 4 -24.60 2.85 32.10
CA PHE A 4 -25.76 3.54 31.56
C PHE A 4 -27.01 2.74 31.90
N PRO A 5 -27.78 3.14 32.91
CA PRO A 5 -28.97 2.40 33.29
C PRO A 5 -30.04 2.56 32.21
N GLY A 6 -30.50 1.46 31.67
CA GLY A 6 -31.79 1.35 31.00
C GLY A 6 -31.85 1.24 29.48
N VAL A 7 -30.71 0.98 28.74
CA VAL A 7 -30.77 0.55 27.33
C VAL A 7 -29.68 -0.49 27.08
N THR A 8 -29.91 -1.70 27.55
CA THR A 8 -28.96 -2.79 27.34
C THR A 8 -29.46 -3.81 26.31
N GLN A 9 -30.73 -3.82 26.01
CA GLN A 9 -31.32 -4.78 25.08
C GLN A 9 -32.42 -4.14 24.23
N VAL A 10 -32.30 -4.32 22.92
CA VAL A 10 -33.28 -3.95 21.91
C VAL A 10 -33.60 -5.20 21.10
N GLU A 11 -34.88 -5.55 20.96
CA GLU A 11 -35.31 -6.65 20.10
C GLU A 11 -34.96 -6.34 18.65
N THR A 12 -34.31 -7.28 17.95
CA THR A 12 -33.91 -7.11 16.56
C THR A 12 -35.07 -7.33 15.60
N ALA A 13 -36.08 -6.46 15.73
CA ALA A 13 -37.32 -6.52 15.01
C ALA A 13 -37.66 -5.20 14.34
N LEU A 14 -38.23 -5.28 13.14
CA LEU A 14 -38.81 -4.17 12.40
C LEU A 14 -40.24 -4.49 12.01
N CYS A 15 -41.16 -3.53 12.15
CA CYS A 15 -42.53 -3.64 11.68
C CYS A 15 -42.80 -2.55 10.64
N ARG A 16 -43.21 -2.92 9.42
CA ARG A 16 -43.66 -2.01 8.39
C ARG A 16 -45.16 -1.79 8.51
N ARG A 17 -45.57 -0.53 8.67
CA ARG A 17 -46.98 -0.15 8.68
C ARG A 17 -47.58 -0.33 7.29
N GLU A 18 -48.79 -0.97 7.23
CA GLU A 18 -49.49 -1.12 5.94
C GLU A 18 -49.87 0.22 5.32
N GLY A 19 -49.65 0.34 4.00
CA GLY A 19 -50.05 1.51 3.23
C GLY A 19 -49.13 2.75 3.37
N VAL A 20 -48.13 2.71 4.25
CA VAL A 20 -47.22 3.84 4.50
C VAL A 20 -45.77 3.32 4.56
N ASN A 21 -44.82 4.10 4.03
CA ASN A 21 -43.40 3.77 4.19
C ASN A 21 -42.88 4.23 5.58
N GLN A 22 -43.44 3.66 6.62
CA GLN A 22 -43.05 3.93 8.02
C GLN A 22 -42.64 2.65 8.69
N TRP A 23 -41.49 2.66 9.34
CA TRP A 23 -40.93 1.53 10.07
C TRP A 23 -40.87 1.81 11.56
N TYR A 24 -41.20 0.81 12.34
CA TYR A 24 -41.08 0.78 13.81
C TYR A 24 -40.02 -0.27 14.16
N GLU A 25 -39.31 -0.09 15.29
CA GLU A 25 -38.22 -0.93 15.73
C GLU A 25 -38.42 -1.48 17.15
N GLY A 26 -37.72 -2.58 17.44
CA GLY A 26 -37.67 -3.17 18.75
C GLY A 26 -39.05 -3.56 19.31
N LYS A 27 -39.26 -3.30 20.58
CA LYS A 27 -40.54 -3.63 21.27
C LYS A 27 -41.77 -2.94 20.65
N GLU A 28 -41.61 -1.74 20.11
CA GLU A 28 -42.72 -1.06 19.44
C GLU A 28 -43.08 -1.77 18.12
N ALA A 29 -42.13 -2.29 17.40
CA ALA A 29 -42.36 -3.10 16.19
C ALA A 29 -43.20 -4.33 16.50
N VAL A 30 -42.84 -5.08 17.55
CA VAL A 30 -43.58 -6.28 17.98
C VAL A 30 -45.01 -5.91 18.44
N LYS A 31 -45.14 -4.83 19.22
CA LYS A 31 -46.46 -4.37 19.71
C LYS A 31 -47.38 -3.98 18.54
N ARG A 32 -46.87 -3.28 17.52
CA ARG A 32 -47.65 -2.86 16.36
C ARG A 32 -48.08 -4.04 15.49
N ALA A 33 -47.19 -4.99 15.32
CA ALA A 33 -47.50 -6.22 14.58
C ALA A 33 -48.59 -7.04 15.31
N LEU A 34 -48.50 -7.18 16.64
CA LEU A 34 -49.54 -7.85 17.46
C LEU A 34 -50.88 -7.13 17.38
N ALA A 35 -50.88 -5.79 17.21
CA ALA A 35 -52.10 -5.02 17.00
C ALA A 35 -52.64 -5.11 15.55
N GLY A 36 -52.00 -5.85 14.66
CA GLY A 36 -52.40 -5.99 13.26
C GLY A 36 -52.14 -4.75 12.41
N GLU A 37 -51.24 -3.83 12.84
CA GLU A 37 -50.96 -2.58 12.16
C GLU A 37 -49.91 -2.68 11.04
N GLY A 38 -49.24 -3.86 10.90
CA GLY A 38 -48.23 -4.08 9.90
C GLY A 38 -47.55 -5.43 9.92
N ALA A 39 -46.67 -5.66 8.98
CA ALA A 39 -45.89 -6.90 8.84
C ALA A 39 -44.58 -6.81 9.66
N LEU A 40 -44.30 -7.87 10.43
CA LEU A 40 -43.17 -7.98 11.33
C LEU A 40 -42.01 -8.79 10.70
N ALA A 41 -40.82 -8.25 10.79
CA ALA A 41 -39.55 -8.97 10.56
C ALA A 41 -38.80 -9.09 11.90
N GLU A 42 -38.63 -10.29 12.38
CA GLU A 42 -37.90 -10.59 13.61
C GLU A 42 -36.59 -11.33 13.31
N HIS A 43 -35.68 -11.32 14.29
CA HIS A 43 -34.40 -12.00 14.23
C HIS A 43 -33.60 -11.60 13.00
N LEU A 44 -33.57 -10.29 12.66
CA LEU A 44 -33.03 -9.75 11.42
C LEU A 44 -31.61 -10.23 11.13
N PHE A 45 -30.69 -10.07 12.09
CA PHE A 45 -29.30 -10.45 11.92
C PHE A 45 -29.10 -11.96 11.75
N SER A 46 -29.78 -12.77 12.55
CA SER A 46 -29.71 -14.23 12.41
C SER A 46 -30.26 -14.69 11.05
N ARG A 47 -31.35 -14.10 10.57
CA ARG A 47 -31.90 -14.42 9.25
C ARG A 47 -30.97 -13.98 8.12
N MET A 48 -30.32 -12.80 8.24
CA MET A 48 -29.37 -12.29 7.25
C MET A 48 -28.19 -13.23 7.03
N LEU A 49 -27.74 -13.95 8.06
CA LEU A 49 -26.66 -14.92 7.94
C LEU A 49 -27.02 -16.12 7.05
N HIS A 50 -28.32 -16.46 6.99
CA HIS A 50 -28.82 -17.67 6.30
C HIS A 50 -29.64 -17.40 5.03
N ALA A 51 -30.06 -16.15 4.81
CA ALA A 51 -30.86 -15.75 3.67
C ALA A 51 -30.47 -14.35 3.20
N ASP A 52 -30.80 -14.01 1.97
CA ASP A 52 -30.55 -12.68 1.41
C ASP A 52 -31.81 -11.81 1.46
N THR A 53 -32.98 -12.41 1.29
CA THR A 53 -34.27 -11.70 1.21
C THR A 53 -35.29 -12.20 2.24
N ILE A 54 -36.25 -11.34 2.54
CA ILE A 54 -37.46 -11.67 3.32
C ILE A 54 -38.69 -11.07 2.66
N ARG A 55 -39.78 -11.83 2.64
CA ARG A 55 -41.06 -11.34 2.15
C ARG A 55 -41.92 -10.83 3.32
N LEU A 56 -42.30 -9.56 3.22
CA LEU A 56 -43.19 -8.90 4.17
C LEU A 56 -44.45 -8.42 3.43
N SER A 57 -45.59 -8.98 3.74
CA SER A 57 -46.84 -8.78 3.01
C SER A 57 -46.64 -9.09 1.53
N ASP A 58 -46.81 -8.10 0.63
CA ASP A 58 -46.72 -8.26 -0.83
C ASP A 58 -45.37 -7.82 -1.42
N SER A 59 -44.39 -7.47 -0.57
CA SER A 59 -43.09 -6.95 -1.00
C SER A 59 -41.94 -7.81 -0.49
N GLU A 60 -40.91 -7.94 -1.32
CA GLU A 60 -39.67 -8.59 -0.98
C GLU A 60 -38.59 -7.56 -0.62
N TYR A 61 -37.85 -7.79 0.43
CA TYR A 61 -36.82 -6.89 0.97
C TYR A 61 -35.49 -7.63 1.12
N GLN A 62 -34.39 -6.92 0.84
CA GLN A 62 -33.05 -7.40 1.19
C GLN A 62 -32.87 -7.36 2.71
N LEU A 63 -32.40 -8.44 3.30
CA LEU A 63 -32.18 -8.51 4.74
C LEU A 63 -31.03 -7.57 5.18
N THR A 64 -30.03 -7.35 4.33
CA THR A 64 -28.98 -6.36 4.59
C THR A 64 -29.53 -4.94 4.71
N ASP A 65 -30.49 -4.55 3.85
CA ASP A 65 -31.11 -3.22 3.92
C ASP A 65 -31.91 -3.05 5.21
N LEU A 66 -32.64 -4.09 5.64
CA LEU A 66 -33.39 -4.05 6.89
C LEU A 66 -32.49 -4.02 8.12
N CYS A 67 -31.39 -4.77 8.10
CA CYS A 67 -30.38 -4.72 9.16
C CYS A 67 -29.69 -3.36 9.22
N SER A 68 -29.35 -2.75 8.07
CA SER A 68 -28.80 -1.40 8.00
C SER A 68 -29.76 -0.37 8.59
N LEU A 69 -31.03 -0.40 8.17
CA LEU A 69 -32.08 0.48 8.70
C LEU A 69 -32.22 0.35 10.23
N PHE A 70 -32.23 -0.89 10.73
CA PHE A 70 -32.31 -1.15 12.18
C PHE A 70 -31.10 -0.58 12.92
N LEU A 71 -29.89 -0.76 12.38
CA LEU A 71 -28.66 -0.22 12.98
C LEU A 71 -28.65 1.31 12.98
N GLU A 72 -29.02 1.95 11.87
CA GLU A 72 -29.10 3.42 11.77
C GLU A 72 -30.06 4.02 12.81
N HIS A 73 -31.24 3.43 12.95
CA HIS A 73 -32.22 3.85 13.95
C HIS A 73 -31.71 3.65 15.37
N THR A 74 -31.19 2.46 15.67
CA THR A 74 -30.65 2.12 17.00
C THR A 74 -29.46 3.01 17.35
N TYR A 75 -28.54 3.24 16.41
CA TYR A 75 -27.40 4.14 16.58
C TYR A 75 -27.86 5.58 16.88
N THR A 76 -28.79 6.08 16.09
CA THR A 76 -29.32 7.45 16.25
C THR A 76 -30.01 7.61 17.60
N ALA A 77 -30.80 6.62 18.01
CA ALA A 77 -31.47 6.61 19.32
C ALA A 77 -30.48 6.55 20.48
N PHE A 78 -29.42 5.75 20.33
CA PHE A 78 -28.32 5.64 21.29
C PHE A 78 -27.58 6.96 21.45
N VAL A 79 -27.09 7.54 20.35
CA VAL A 79 -26.34 8.82 20.35
C VAL A 79 -27.18 9.94 20.96
N ARG A 80 -28.46 10.04 20.60
CA ARG A 80 -29.40 11.02 21.20
C ARG A 80 -29.51 10.84 22.71
N LYS A 81 -29.69 9.61 23.19
CA LYS A 81 -29.81 9.33 24.61
C LYS A 81 -28.57 9.64 25.42
N VAL A 82 -27.40 9.30 24.88
CA VAL A 82 -26.10 9.61 25.51
C VAL A 82 -25.89 11.12 25.55
N ARG A 83 -26.21 11.85 24.48
CA ARG A 83 -26.18 13.32 24.42
C ARG A 83 -27.09 13.95 25.48
N GLU A 84 -28.31 13.44 25.63
CA GLU A 84 -29.25 13.91 26.67
C GLU A 84 -28.73 13.69 28.11
N GLN A 85 -27.99 12.59 28.33
CA GLN A 85 -27.43 12.27 29.65
C GLN A 85 -26.16 13.06 29.99
N LEU A 86 -25.28 13.28 29.00
CA LEU A 86 -24.01 13.98 29.20
C LEU A 86 -24.15 15.51 29.06
N GLY A 87 -25.20 15.98 28.40
CA GLY A 87 -25.41 17.42 28.16
C GLY A 87 -24.47 18.03 27.15
N GLU A 88 -23.70 17.21 26.41
CA GLU A 88 -22.69 17.61 25.43
C GLU A 88 -22.91 16.92 24.06
N GLU A 89 -22.41 17.55 23.00
CA GLU A 89 -22.32 16.88 21.71
C GLU A 89 -21.26 15.77 21.74
N ILE A 90 -21.62 14.59 21.27
CA ILE A 90 -20.72 13.44 21.25
C ILE A 90 -20.45 12.98 19.82
N THR A 91 -19.26 12.50 19.57
CA THR A 91 -18.85 11.82 18.33
C THR A 91 -18.41 10.41 18.69
N VAL A 92 -18.98 9.41 18.00
CA VAL A 92 -18.54 8.02 18.13
C VAL A 92 -17.35 7.83 17.21
N ARG A 93 -16.17 7.58 17.77
CA ARG A 93 -14.92 7.42 17.02
C ARG A 93 -14.68 6.00 16.56
N ALA A 94 -15.09 5.00 17.35
CA ALA A 94 -14.99 3.60 16.97
C ALA A 94 -16.26 2.84 17.36
N LEU A 95 -16.63 1.87 16.55
CA LEU A 95 -17.76 0.97 16.76
C LEU A 95 -17.31 -0.46 16.50
N VAL A 96 -17.52 -1.34 17.48
CA VAL A 96 -17.27 -2.77 17.32
C VAL A 96 -18.59 -3.52 17.39
N LEU A 97 -18.95 -4.22 16.33
CA LEU A 97 -20.09 -5.12 16.29
C LEU A 97 -19.63 -6.53 16.65
N THR A 98 -20.30 -7.14 17.63
CA THR A 98 -19.99 -8.50 18.06
C THR A 98 -21.23 -9.40 18.01
N GLY A 99 -21.00 -10.67 17.71
CA GLY A 99 -22.08 -11.65 17.62
C GLY A 99 -21.55 -13.08 17.60
N ARG A 100 -22.48 -14.04 17.66
CA ARG A 100 -22.19 -15.45 17.40
C ARG A 100 -22.15 -15.66 15.89
N ILE A 101 -21.16 -15.07 15.26
CA ILE A 101 -20.94 -15.04 13.81
C ILE A 101 -19.51 -15.44 13.50
N ASP A 102 -19.28 -15.82 12.29
CA ASP A 102 -17.95 -15.89 11.69
C ASP A 102 -17.78 -14.64 10.83
N PRO A 103 -17.09 -13.60 11.34
CA PRO A 103 -16.96 -12.33 10.61
C PRO A 103 -16.29 -12.50 9.26
N GLY A 104 -15.32 -13.38 9.13
CA GLY A 104 -14.64 -13.63 7.87
C GLY A 104 -15.57 -14.17 6.78
N VAL A 105 -16.44 -15.11 7.13
CA VAL A 105 -17.42 -15.68 6.17
C VAL A 105 -18.47 -14.65 5.74
N HIS A 106 -18.88 -13.78 6.65
CA HIS A 106 -19.98 -12.84 6.42
C HIS A 106 -19.53 -11.40 6.18
N TYR A 107 -18.23 -11.17 5.98
CA TYR A 107 -17.63 -9.84 5.96
C TYR A 107 -18.31 -8.86 5.00
N GLY A 108 -18.60 -9.28 3.77
CA GLY A 108 -19.28 -8.43 2.80
C GLY A 108 -20.69 -7.99 3.24
N LYS A 109 -21.49 -8.90 3.85
CA LYS A 109 -22.80 -8.54 4.41
C LYS A 109 -22.67 -7.60 5.61
N LEU A 110 -21.65 -7.83 6.46
CA LEU A 110 -21.40 -6.99 7.63
C LEU A 110 -20.97 -5.57 7.22
N GLN A 111 -20.14 -5.43 6.20
CA GLN A 111 -19.78 -4.11 5.65
C GLN A 111 -21.00 -3.38 5.07
N GLU A 112 -21.87 -4.11 4.35
CA GLU A 112 -23.06 -3.53 3.72
C GLU A 112 -24.02 -2.94 4.77
N ILE A 113 -24.24 -3.59 5.91
CA ILE A 113 -25.17 -3.11 6.95
C ILE A 113 -24.66 -1.90 7.73
N VAL A 114 -23.36 -1.60 7.70
CA VAL A 114 -22.79 -0.47 8.46
C VAL A 114 -22.38 0.71 7.57
N LYS A 115 -22.46 0.58 6.25
CA LYS A 115 -21.95 1.57 5.28
C LYS A 115 -22.49 3.00 5.47
N ASN A 116 -23.70 3.12 6.04
CA ASN A 116 -24.35 4.42 6.24
C ASN A 116 -24.14 4.99 7.66
N LEU A 117 -23.46 4.28 8.55
CA LEU A 117 -23.21 4.78 9.90
C LEU A 117 -22.11 5.85 9.88
N PRO A 118 -22.31 6.99 10.56
CA PRO A 118 -21.34 8.09 10.59
C PRO A 118 -20.23 7.82 11.62
N VAL A 119 -19.51 6.73 11.45
CA VAL A 119 -18.40 6.30 12.30
C VAL A 119 -17.21 5.96 11.41
N GLU A 120 -16.04 6.51 11.72
CA GLU A 120 -14.83 6.35 10.90
C GLU A 120 -14.22 4.95 11.02
N ASP A 121 -14.18 4.40 12.25
CA ASP A 121 -13.58 3.09 12.54
C ASP A 121 -14.66 2.09 12.97
N ILE A 122 -15.02 1.18 12.06
CA ILE A 122 -16.00 0.13 12.33
C ILE A 122 -15.32 -1.23 12.13
N SER A 123 -15.41 -2.08 13.15
CA SER A 123 -14.88 -3.44 13.08
C SER A 123 -15.90 -4.48 13.56
N PHE A 124 -15.62 -5.73 13.21
CA PHE A 124 -16.46 -6.88 13.54
C PHE A 124 -15.65 -7.88 14.33
N GLN A 125 -16.26 -8.51 15.30
CA GLN A 125 -15.61 -9.56 16.07
C GLN A 125 -16.60 -10.65 16.50
N SER A 126 -16.07 -11.85 16.69
CA SER A 126 -16.83 -12.96 17.24
C SER A 126 -17.10 -12.78 18.75
N HIS A 127 -17.96 -13.63 19.32
CA HIS A 127 -18.11 -13.70 20.77
C HIS A 127 -16.81 -14.09 21.47
N GLU A 128 -16.01 -14.97 20.86
CA GLU A 128 -14.70 -15.39 21.38
C GLU A 128 -13.73 -14.21 21.48
N GLU A 129 -13.65 -13.36 20.45
CA GLU A 129 -12.83 -12.15 20.49
C GLU A 129 -13.29 -11.16 21.55
N SER A 130 -14.62 -11.05 21.75
CA SER A 130 -15.19 -10.21 22.81
C SER A 130 -14.88 -10.76 24.20
N ILE A 131 -14.89 -12.08 24.39
CA ILE A 131 -14.46 -12.72 25.64
C ILE A 131 -12.98 -12.41 25.90
N PHE A 132 -12.14 -12.58 24.90
CA PHE A 132 -10.72 -12.25 25.01
C PHE A 132 -10.52 -10.79 25.44
N SER A 133 -11.09 -9.84 24.69
CA SER A 133 -10.98 -8.41 24.98
C SER A 133 -11.52 -8.04 26.36
N TYR A 134 -12.57 -8.71 26.82
CA TYR A 134 -13.06 -8.52 28.18
C TYR A 134 -12.09 -9.04 29.24
N LEU A 135 -11.56 -10.26 29.05
CA LEU A 135 -10.74 -10.92 30.04
C LEU A 135 -9.37 -10.24 30.24
N VAL A 136 -8.70 -9.79 29.19
CA VAL A 136 -7.39 -9.13 29.31
C VAL A 136 -7.44 -7.83 30.12
N HIS A 137 -8.63 -7.22 30.21
CA HIS A 137 -8.87 -6.06 31.07
C HIS A 137 -9.28 -6.42 32.52
N GLN A 138 -9.37 -7.71 32.85
CA GLN A 138 -9.65 -8.12 34.20
C GLN A 138 -8.37 -8.28 35.02
N PRO A 139 -8.44 -8.25 36.37
CA PRO A 139 -7.28 -8.51 37.22
C PRO A 139 -6.61 -9.85 36.89
N ARG A 140 -5.28 -9.86 36.66
CA ARG A 140 -4.50 -11.05 36.28
C ARG A 140 -4.72 -12.29 37.17
N ARG A 141 -5.10 -12.10 38.44
CA ARG A 141 -5.46 -13.20 39.36
C ARG A 141 -6.68 -14.00 38.92
N LEU A 142 -7.49 -13.51 37.98
CA LEU A 142 -8.65 -14.20 37.41
C LEU A 142 -8.30 -15.04 36.20
N MET A 143 -7.09 -14.86 35.65
CA MET A 143 -6.60 -15.45 34.40
C MET A 143 -5.46 -16.45 34.67
N GLY A 144 -5.52 -17.21 35.79
CA GLY A 144 -4.39 -18.07 36.20
C GLY A 144 -4.17 -19.30 35.31
N TYR A 145 -5.22 -20.07 35.06
CA TYR A 145 -5.17 -21.30 34.26
C TYR A 145 -6.27 -21.28 33.19
N GLU A 146 -7.40 -21.90 33.46
CA GLU A 146 -8.54 -21.94 32.57
C GLU A 146 -9.63 -20.99 33.09
N THR A 147 -10.25 -20.26 32.19
CA THR A 147 -11.48 -19.49 32.45
C THR A 147 -12.59 -20.06 31.59
N GLN A 148 -13.79 -20.16 32.13
CA GLN A 148 -14.95 -20.63 31.39
C GLN A 148 -16.04 -19.56 31.38
N VAL A 149 -16.69 -19.38 30.21
CA VAL A 149 -17.91 -18.53 30.07
C VAL A 149 -19.04 -19.42 29.62
N LEU A 150 -20.07 -19.46 30.42
CA LEU A 150 -21.33 -20.20 30.15
C LEU A 150 -22.37 -19.21 29.67
N ASP A 151 -22.75 -19.31 28.41
CA ASP A 151 -23.77 -18.48 27.76
C ASP A 151 -25.03 -19.31 27.57
N LEU A 152 -26.01 -19.10 28.47
CA LEU A 152 -27.30 -19.77 28.42
C LEU A 152 -28.34 -18.86 27.79
N THR A 153 -28.74 -19.21 26.58
CA THR A 153 -29.82 -18.53 25.84
C THR A 153 -31.11 -19.36 25.85
N SER A 154 -32.17 -18.82 25.30
CA SER A 154 -33.44 -19.57 25.11
C SER A 154 -33.30 -20.77 24.18
N GLU A 155 -32.25 -20.86 23.38
CA GLU A 155 -32.07 -21.91 22.37
C GLU A 155 -31.07 -22.98 22.80
N GLN A 156 -29.97 -22.59 23.50
CA GLN A 156 -28.90 -23.50 23.86
C GLN A 156 -27.99 -22.97 24.96
N LEU A 157 -27.20 -23.87 25.56
CA LEU A 157 -26.06 -23.52 26.39
C LEU A 157 -24.77 -23.66 25.56
N VAL A 158 -24.01 -22.59 25.51
CA VAL A 158 -22.68 -22.57 24.90
C VAL A 158 -21.64 -22.34 25.97
N ILE A 159 -20.58 -23.16 25.95
CA ILE A 159 -19.46 -23.03 26.87
C ILE A 159 -18.23 -22.60 26.10
N TYR A 160 -17.68 -21.45 26.43
CA TYR A 160 -16.40 -20.96 25.93
C TYR A 160 -15.33 -21.28 26.96
N ARG A 161 -14.35 -22.07 26.57
CA ARG A 161 -13.19 -22.47 27.37
C ARG A 161 -11.98 -21.68 26.93
N VAL A 162 -11.52 -20.77 27.79
CA VAL A 162 -10.37 -19.90 27.54
C VAL A 162 -9.14 -20.49 28.20
N GLU A 163 -8.14 -20.85 27.41
CA GLU A 163 -6.85 -21.35 27.87
C GLU A 163 -5.74 -20.32 27.60
N MET A 164 -4.85 -20.13 28.58
CA MET A 164 -3.75 -19.19 28.50
C MET A 164 -2.42 -19.91 28.62
N ASN A 165 -1.57 -19.76 27.59
CA ASN A 165 -0.22 -20.32 27.59
C ASN A 165 0.78 -19.30 28.17
N HIS A 166 0.99 -19.36 29.47
CA HIS A 166 1.93 -18.49 30.20
C HIS A 166 3.42 -18.82 29.92
N LYS A 167 3.73 -19.83 29.09
CA LYS A 167 5.10 -20.17 28.71
C LYS A 167 5.60 -19.34 27.53
N THR A 168 4.72 -18.62 26.87
CA THR A 168 5.03 -17.75 25.72
C THR A 168 5.02 -16.28 26.13
N ARG A 169 5.70 -15.44 25.37
CA ARG A 169 5.62 -13.98 25.44
C ARG A 169 5.51 -13.43 24.02
N PRO A 170 4.40 -12.80 23.69
CA PRO A 170 3.18 -12.61 24.51
C PRO A 170 2.52 -13.94 24.93
N VAL A 171 1.66 -13.89 25.96
CA VAL A 171 0.86 -15.03 26.41
C VAL A 171 -0.15 -15.38 25.32
N VAL A 172 -0.05 -16.57 24.75
CA VAL A 172 -1.00 -17.01 23.72
C VAL A 172 -2.30 -17.46 24.39
N VAL A 173 -3.42 -16.91 23.94
CA VAL A 173 -4.77 -17.22 24.40
C VAL A 173 -5.53 -17.96 23.29
N SER A 174 -6.13 -19.09 23.65
CA SER A 174 -7.03 -19.84 22.76
C SER A 174 -8.39 -20.01 23.41
N ILE A 175 -9.45 -19.98 22.61
CA ILE A 175 -10.84 -20.16 23.05
C ILE A 175 -11.44 -21.30 22.25
N GLU A 176 -11.90 -22.31 22.98
CA GLU A 176 -12.62 -23.44 22.41
C GLU A 176 -14.10 -23.31 22.78
N THR A 177 -14.98 -23.40 21.78
CA THR A 177 -16.41 -23.27 21.93
C THR A 177 -17.06 -24.63 21.86
N THR A 178 -17.89 -24.94 22.85
CA THR A 178 -18.66 -26.19 22.94
C THR A 178 -20.16 -25.86 23.05
N GLU A 179 -20.94 -26.29 22.08
CA GLU A 179 -22.38 -26.25 22.11
C GLU A 179 -22.92 -27.53 22.78
N THR A 180 -23.85 -27.41 23.71
CA THR A 180 -24.39 -28.57 24.40
C THR A 180 -25.81 -28.87 23.92
N ASP A 181 -26.15 -30.18 23.80
CA ASP A 181 -27.49 -30.63 23.46
C ASP A 181 -28.46 -30.63 24.65
N LEU A 182 -27.99 -30.21 25.83
CA LEU A 182 -28.76 -30.26 27.09
C LEU A 182 -30.12 -29.55 26.94
N TYR A 183 -30.20 -28.53 26.09
CA TYR A 183 -31.40 -27.69 25.92
C TYR A 183 -32.06 -27.78 24.54
N LYS A 184 -31.42 -28.35 23.53
CA LYS A 184 -31.93 -28.39 22.15
C LYS A 184 -33.29 -29.07 21.97
N LYS A 185 -33.70 -29.87 22.93
CA LYS A 185 -34.97 -30.62 22.89
C LYS A 185 -36.08 -30.08 23.80
N LYS A 186 -35.80 -28.99 24.53
CA LYS A 186 -36.73 -28.41 25.52
C LYS A 186 -37.10 -27.01 25.09
N HIS A 187 -38.40 -26.69 25.06
CA HIS A 187 -38.87 -25.33 24.85
C HIS A 187 -38.57 -24.51 26.13
N TYR A 188 -37.48 -23.78 26.12
CA TYR A 188 -36.96 -23.02 27.26
C TYR A 188 -38.03 -22.08 27.89
N ALA A 189 -38.78 -21.34 27.07
CA ALA A 189 -39.86 -20.46 27.54
C ALA A 189 -40.91 -21.21 28.37
N SER A 190 -41.21 -22.44 27.97
CA SER A 190 -42.14 -23.32 28.72
C SER A 190 -41.55 -23.82 30.04
N ILE A 191 -40.24 -24.04 30.11
CA ILE A 191 -39.54 -24.52 31.31
C ILE A 191 -39.50 -23.43 32.37
N MET A 192 -39.29 -22.16 32.00
CA MET A 192 -39.22 -21.03 32.93
C MET A 192 -40.52 -20.74 33.67
N GLU A 193 -41.63 -21.25 33.20
CA GLU A 193 -42.94 -21.11 33.87
C GLU A 193 -43.22 -22.21 34.90
N HIS A 194 -42.35 -23.25 35.01
CA HIS A 194 -42.62 -24.42 35.85
C HIS A 194 -41.48 -24.75 36.83
N ASP A 195 -41.60 -24.46 38.11
CA ASP A 195 -40.59 -24.66 39.15
C ASP A 195 -40.02 -26.10 39.21
N ARG A 196 -40.82 -27.12 38.93
CA ARG A 196 -40.35 -28.52 38.93
C ARG A 196 -39.44 -28.84 37.76
N GLU A 197 -39.67 -28.25 36.62
CA GLU A 197 -38.83 -28.43 35.45
C GLU A 197 -37.53 -27.66 35.61
N LEU A 198 -37.55 -26.47 36.22
CA LEU A 198 -36.36 -25.70 36.60
C LEU A 198 -35.47 -26.45 37.58
N ALA A 199 -36.04 -27.08 38.63
CA ALA A 199 -35.28 -27.87 39.60
C ALA A 199 -34.60 -29.09 38.95
N LYS A 200 -35.28 -29.73 37.99
CA LYS A 200 -34.71 -30.83 37.22
C LYS A 200 -33.58 -30.35 36.31
N LEU A 201 -33.77 -29.21 35.70
CA LEU A 201 -32.78 -28.56 34.83
C LEU A 201 -31.51 -28.17 35.62
N ASP A 202 -31.67 -27.62 36.82
CA ASP A 202 -30.54 -27.30 37.72
C ASP A 202 -29.72 -28.55 38.05
N GLN A 203 -30.42 -29.67 38.37
CA GLN A 203 -29.73 -30.91 38.65
C GLN A 203 -28.98 -31.45 37.43
N GLU A 204 -29.60 -31.48 36.26
CA GLU A 204 -28.96 -31.91 34.99
C GLU A 204 -27.73 -31.04 34.65
N LEU A 205 -27.82 -29.72 34.84
CA LEU A 205 -26.74 -28.78 34.64
C LEU A 205 -25.60 -28.98 35.66
N ALA A 206 -25.95 -29.21 36.91
CA ALA A 206 -24.99 -29.48 37.98
C ALA A 206 -24.17 -30.76 37.70
N GLU A 207 -24.84 -31.86 37.30
CA GLU A 207 -24.18 -33.10 36.90
C GLU A 207 -23.29 -32.89 35.68
N TYR A 208 -23.78 -32.24 34.65
CA TYR A 208 -23.01 -31.91 33.46
C TYR A 208 -21.74 -31.08 33.79
N MET A 209 -21.89 -30.02 34.60
CA MET A 209 -20.76 -29.18 34.99
C MET A 209 -19.76 -29.89 35.91
N GLN A 210 -20.22 -30.84 36.73
CA GLN A 210 -19.34 -31.68 37.54
C GLN A 210 -18.42 -32.52 36.63
N ASP A 211 -18.98 -33.15 35.61
CA ASP A 211 -18.23 -33.98 34.67
C ASP A 211 -17.36 -33.12 33.76
N TYR A 212 -17.89 -32.01 33.24
CA TYR A 212 -17.17 -31.10 32.34
C TYR A 212 -15.96 -30.47 33.00
N THR A 213 -16.02 -30.15 34.29
CA THR A 213 -14.90 -29.55 35.03
C THR A 213 -14.00 -30.59 35.73
N ALA A 214 -14.30 -31.88 35.63
CA ALA A 214 -13.51 -32.94 36.25
C ALA A 214 -12.06 -32.99 35.71
N GLY A 215 -11.07 -33.01 36.58
CA GLY A 215 -9.67 -33.02 36.19
C GLY A 215 -9.10 -31.72 35.64
N ARG A 216 -9.86 -30.64 35.61
CA ARG A 216 -9.45 -29.33 35.13
C ARG A 216 -9.21 -28.32 36.26
N ILE A 217 -8.21 -27.46 36.09
CA ILE A 217 -7.94 -26.35 37.02
C ILE A 217 -8.60 -25.08 36.47
N VAL A 218 -9.86 -24.89 36.77
CA VAL A 218 -10.62 -23.70 36.36
C VAL A 218 -10.48 -22.61 37.42
N THR A 219 -9.94 -21.46 37.05
CA THR A 219 -9.70 -20.31 37.93
C THR A 219 -10.95 -19.47 38.12
N SER A 220 -11.66 -19.17 37.05
CA SER A 220 -12.86 -18.34 37.06
C SER A 220 -13.92 -18.85 36.09
N LEU A 221 -15.18 -18.55 36.42
CA LEU A 221 -16.38 -18.88 35.67
C LEU A 221 -17.23 -17.64 35.52
N TYR A 222 -17.78 -17.43 34.33
CA TYR A 222 -18.74 -16.35 34.04
C TYR A 222 -20.03 -16.96 33.54
N LEU A 223 -21.17 -16.61 34.20
CA LEU A 223 -22.52 -17.02 33.83
C LEU A 223 -23.17 -15.83 33.12
N ILE A 224 -23.56 -15.99 31.88
CA ILE A 224 -24.14 -14.95 31.04
C ILE A 224 -25.34 -15.51 30.25
N GLY A 225 -26.13 -14.61 29.68
CA GLY A 225 -27.32 -14.95 28.90
C GLY A 225 -28.58 -14.94 29.72
N ASP A 226 -29.70 -14.76 29.02
CA ASP A 226 -31.04 -14.60 29.65
C ASP A 226 -31.46 -15.81 30.46
N GLY A 227 -30.89 -16.97 30.18
CA GLY A 227 -31.19 -18.20 30.88
C GLY A 227 -30.73 -18.26 32.35
N PHE A 228 -29.76 -17.46 32.73
CA PHE A 228 -29.28 -17.35 34.10
C PHE A 228 -30.00 -16.25 34.90
N HIS A 229 -31.12 -15.73 34.42
CA HIS A 229 -31.94 -14.85 35.22
C HIS A 229 -32.70 -15.61 36.32
N GLY A 230 -32.79 -15.01 37.51
CA GLY A 230 -33.44 -15.61 38.68
C GLY A 230 -32.49 -16.51 39.49
N ASP A 231 -33.09 -17.25 40.46
CA ASP A 231 -32.36 -18.01 41.49
C ASP A 231 -32.48 -19.53 41.31
N TRP A 232 -32.83 -20.03 40.14
CA TRP A 232 -33.19 -21.43 39.90
C TRP A 232 -32.00 -22.41 39.90
N TYR A 233 -30.75 -21.95 39.63
CA TYR A 233 -29.55 -22.80 39.43
C TYR A 233 -28.67 -22.97 40.67
N GLN A 234 -29.31 -23.22 41.83
CA GLN A 234 -28.63 -23.33 43.14
C GLN A 234 -27.73 -24.57 43.27
N GLU A 235 -28.17 -25.74 42.75
CA GLU A 235 -27.34 -26.96 42.76
C GLU A 235 -26.14 -26.82 41.85
N THR A 236 -26.33 -26.19 40.68
CA THR A 236 -25.24 -25.85 39.80
C THR A 236 -24.23 -24.94 40.48
N LEU A 237 -24.66 -23.90 41.20
CA LEU A 237 -23.76 -23.01 41.95
C LEU A 237 -22.93 -23.76 43.00
N LYS A 238 -23.51 -24.75 43.69
CA LYS A 238 -22.75 -25.56 44.66
C LYS A 238 -21.61 -26.34 44.01
N VAL A 239 -21.77 -26.75 42.77
CA VAL A 239 -20.74 -27.46 41.99
C VAL A 239 -19.67 -26.52 41.45
N ILE A 240 -20.10 -25.46 40.77
CA ILE A 240 -19.15 -24.58 40.03
C ILE A 240 -18.39 -23.63 40.96
N CYS A 241 -18.93 -23.28 42.16
CA CYS A 241 -18.25 -22.42 43.13
C CYS A 241 -17.17 -23.13 43.95
N ARG A 242 -17.00 -24.44 43.81
CA ARG A 242 -15.96 -25.18 44.57
C ARG A 242 -14.54 -24.77 44.11
N ASN A 243 -13.82 -23.99 44.95
CA ASN A 243 -12.49 -23.49 44.72
C ASN A 243 -12.31 -22.64 43.44
N ARG A 244 -13.38 -22.01 42.98
CA ARG A 244 -13.43 -21.17 41.77
C ARG A 244 -14.11 -19.84 42.06
N LYS A 245 -13.79 -18.82 41.27
CA LYS A 245 -14.52 -17.55 41.33
C LYS A 245 -15.60 -17.55 40.26
N VAL A 246 -16.84 -17.40 40.68
CA VAL A 246 -17.98 -17.38 39.79
C VAL A 246 -18.56 -15.98 39.74
N PHE A 247 -18.82 -15.48 38.56
CA PHE A 247 -19.43 -14.19 38.28
C PHE A 247 -20.69 -14.42 37.46
N ALA A 248 -21.77 -13.79 37.83
CA ALA A 248 -22.99 -13.74 37.04
C ALA A 248 -23.20 -12.30 36.58
N GLY A 249 -23.61 -12.11 35.35
CA GLY A 249 -23.88 -10.77 34.82
C GLY A 249 -24.18 -10.77 33.35
N ASP A 250 -24.73 -9.66 32.91
CA ASP A 250 -25.08 -9.43 31.51
C ASP A 250 -24.02 -8.63 30.79
N ASN A 251 -24.10 -8.62 29.45
CA ASN A 251 -23.33 -7.74 28.57
C ASN A 251 -21.80 -7.99 28.54
N LEU A 252 -21.34 -9.20 28.87
CA LEU A 252 -19.90 -9.50 28.77
C LEU A 252 -19.39 -9.26 27.33
N PHE A 253 -20.10 -9.72 26.32
CA PHE A 253 -19.74 -9.51 24.91
C PHE A 253 -19.71 -8.03 24.54
N GLY A 254 -20.75 -7.28 24.91
CA GLY A 254 -20.79 -5.83 24.66
C GLY A 254 -19.67 -5.06 25.38
N LYS A 255 -19.34 -5.46 26.63
CA LYS A 255 -18.20 -4.87 27.35
C LYS A 255 -16.87 -5.20 26.69
N GLY A 256 -16.69 -6.43 26.22
CA GLY A 256 -15.50 -6.84 25.47
C GLY A 256 -15.36 -6.06 24.17
N ALA A 257 -16.43 -5.91 23.42
CA ALA A 257 -16.47 -5.07 22.22
C ALA A 257 -16.13 -3.60 22.51
N CYS A 258 -16.62 -3.05 23.63
CA CYS A 258 -16.24 -1.71 24.07
C CYS A 258 -14.75 -1.58 24.43
N PHE A 259 -14.15 -2.59 25.07
CA PHE A 259 -12.71 -2.59 25.33
C PHE A 259 -11.93 -2.67 24.02
N ALA A 260 -12.31 -3.53 23.07
CA ALA A 260 -11.70 -3.60 21.75
C ALA A 260 -11.79 -2.26 21.01
N ALA A 261 -12.95 -1.60 21.00
CA ALA A 261 -13.11 -0.28 20.42
C ALA A 261 -12.22 0.79 21.07
N ALA A 262 -12.06 0.71 22.39
CA ALA A 262 -11.18 1.63 23.12
C ALA A 262 -9.70 1.43 22.76
N GLU A 263 -9.23 0.19 22.62
CA GLU A 263 -7.86 -0.14 22.24
C GLU A 263 -7.50 0.31 20.82
N ARG A 264 -8.46 0.31 19.91
CA ARG A 264 -8.24 0.86 18.54
C ARG A 264 -7.93 2.35 18.56
N ILE A 265 -8.48 3.11 19.51
CA ILE A 265 -8.26 4.56 19.63
C ILE A 265 -7.07 4.89 20.54
N TRP A 266 -6.98 4.19 21.67
CA TRP A 266 -5.94 4.38 22.67
C TRP A 266 -5.16 3.07 22.80
N LYS A 267 -4.05 2.94 22.08
CA LYS A 267 -3.17 1.78 22.20
C LYS A 267 -2.89 1.53 23.68
N GLY A 268 -3.54 0.51 24.24
CA GLY A 268 -3.46 0.21 25.67
C GLY A 268 -2.40 -0.83 25.96
N GLU A 269 -1.70 -0.69 27.08
CA GLU A 269 -0.71 -1.67 27.55
C GLU A 269 -1.33 -3.04 27.92
N ALA A 270 -2.68 -3.13 28.09
CA ALA A 270 -3.34 -4.31 28.62
C ALA A 270 -3.29 -5.51 27.67
N SER A 271 -3.43 -5.26 26.36
CA SER A 271 -3.43 -6.30 25.32
C SER A 271 -2.03 -6.67 24.81
N GLU A 272 -1.01 -5.82 25.01
CA GLU A 272 0.36 -6.06 24.50
C GLU A 272 1.01 -7.35 25.05
N ASP A 273 0.65 -7.73 26.29
CA ASP A 273 1.15 -8.95 26.91
C ASP A 273 0.46 -10.25 26.43
N PHE A 274 -0.62 -10.13 25.62
CA PHE A 274 -1.45 -11.26 25.21
C PHE A 274 -1.62 -11.31 23.70
N LEU A 275 -1.64 -12.52 23.13
CA LEU A 275 -1.93 -12.78 21.74
C LEU A 275 -3.10 -13.76 21.63
N TYR A 276 -4.24 -13.30 21.15
CA TYR A 276 -5.36 -14.17 20.81
C TYR A 276 -5.21 -14.73 19.40
N LEU A 277 -5.48 -16.03 19.24
CA LEU A 277 -5.43 -16.72 17.96
C LEU A 277 -6.79 -17.35 17.67
N GLY A 278 -7.65 -16.53 17.09
CA GLY A 278 -8.97 -16.93 16.62
C GLY A 278 -8.94 -17.64 15.27
N LYS A 279 -10.12 -18.10 14.84
CA LYS A 279 -10.28 -18.84 13.55
C LYS A 279 -9.94 -17.99 12.34
N ASP A 280 -10.23 -16.68 12.39
CA ASP A 280 -10.05 -15.73 11.30
C ASP A 280 -8.72 -14.97 11.40
N MET A 281 -7.91 -15.25 12.41
CA MET A 281 -6.66 -14.54 12.66
C MET A 281 -5.49 -15.16 11.93
N LEU A 282 -4.62 -14.30 11.45
CA LEU A 282 -3.37 -14.66 10.81
C LEU A 282 -2.44 -15.39 11.79
N GLN A 283 -1.78 -16.43 11.31
CA GLN A 283 -0.75 -17.17 12.06
C GLN A 283 0.68 -16.85 11.58
N TYR A 284 0.80 -15.79 10.79
CA TYR A 284 2.05 -15.38 10.15
C TYR A 284 2.27 -13.89 10.38
N ASN A 285 3.51 -13.52 10.69
CA ASN A 285 3.97 -12.15 10.52
C ASN A 285 4.62 -12.05 9.14
N VAL A 286 4.27 -11.04 8.38
CA VAL A 286 4.87 -10.76 7.07
C VAL A 286 5.50 -9.38 7.13
N GLY A 287 6.72 -9.24 6.64
CA GLY A 287 7.39 -7.96 6.59
C GLY A 287 8.51 -7.93 5.57
N ILE A 288 9.06 -6.76 5.37
CA ILE A 288 10.14 -6.51 4.44
C ILE A 288 11.31 -5.85 5.17
N ARG A 289 12.53 -6.19 4.76
CA ARG A 289 13.73 -5.45 5.18
C ARG A 289 14.01 -4.35 4.19
N LEU A 290 14.19 -3.15 4.69
CA LEU A 290 14.50 -1.96 3.92
C LEU A 290 15.74 -1.30 4.52
N TYR A 291 16.45 -0.51 3.72
CA TYR A 291 17.47 0.39 4.21
C TYR A 291 16.87 1.78 4.46
N ASP A 292 17.00 2.27 5.70
CA ASP A 292 16.86 3.68 6.00
C ASP A 292 18.26 4.30 5.95
N LYS A 293 18.54 5.01 4.85
CA LYS A 293 19.88 5.49 4.49
C LYS A 293 20.89 4.32 4.39
N THR A 294 21.59 4.00 5.48
CA THR A 294 22.60 2.92 5.55
C THR A 294 22.26 1.83 6.57
N GLU A 295 21.20 2.01 7.35
CA GLU A 295 20.79 1.07 8.39
C GLU A 295 19.67 0.17 7.87
N GLU A 296 19.83 -1.14 8.03
CA GLU A 296 18.78 -2.10 7.71
C GLU A 296 17.71 -2.07 8.80
N ILE A 297 16.46 -1.82 8.40
CA ILE A 297 15.29 -1.84 9.27
C ILE A 297 14.31 -2.91 8.83
N TYR A 298 13.56 -3.47 9.76
CA TYR A 298 12.44 -4.35 9.47
C TYR A 298 11.13 -3.57 9.49
N CYS A 299 10.41 -3.60 8.37
CA CYS A 299 9.10 -2.98 8.22
C CYS A 299 8.02 -4.08 8.26
N PRO A 300 7.19 -4.15 9.33
CA PRO A 300 6.07 -5.08 9.38
C PRO A 300 5.00 -4.66 8.38
N LEU A 301 4.45 -5.63 7.64
CA LEU A 301 3.34 -5.46 6.71
C LEU A 301 2.07 -6.06 7.29
N LEU A 302 2.16 -7.30 7.80
CA LEU A 302 1.06 -8.04 8.40
C LEU A 302 1.52 -8.65 9.72
N ASP A 303 0.70 -8.51 10.75
CA ASP A 303 0.97 -9.06 12.07
C ASP A 303 0.08 -10.27 12.36
N ALA A 304 0.68 -11.32 12.92
CA ALA A 304 -0.06 -12.45 13.44
C ALA A 304 -1.04 -12.01 14.53
N GLY A 305 -2.24 -12.58 14.54
CA GLY A 305 -3.33 -12.16 15.44
C GLY A 305 -4.24 -11.08 14.86
N THR A 306 -3.93 -10.56 13.65
CA THR A 306 -4.86 -9.70 12.91
C THR A 306 -5.88 -10.55 12.17
N ASN A 307 -7.13 -10.12 12.12
CA ASN A 307 -8.15 -10.76 11.30
C ASN A 307 -7.82 -10.62 9.82
N TRP A 308 -7.88 -11.71 9.06
CA TRP A 308 -7.47 -11.74 7.65
C TRP A 308 -8.23 -10.69 6.80
N TYR A 309 -9.50 -10.43 7.08
CA TYR A 309 -10.32 -9.46 6.34
C TYR A 309 -10.01 -7.99 6.68
N GLU A 310 -9.23 -7.73 7.74
CA GLU A 310 -8.69 -6.41 8.09
C GLU A 310 -7.22 -6.27 7.67
N ALA A 311 -6.58 -7.36 7.27
CA ALA A 311 -5.16 -7.45 6.98
C ALA A 311 -4.87 -6.98 5.55
N ALA A 312 -4.79 -5.67 5.35
CA ALA A 312 -4.47 -5.04 4.08
C ALA A 312 -3.68 -3.74 4.30
N GLY A 313 -2.91 -3.35 3.30
CA GLY A 313 -2.17 -2.10 3.33
C GLY A 313 -1.36 -1.89 2.06
N SER A 314 -0.56 -0.82 2.06
CA SER A 314 0.43 -0.57 1.02
C SER A 314 1.70 0.03 1.61
N LEU A 315 2.81 -0.18 0.92
CA LEU A 315 4.12 0.36 1.28
C LEU A 315 4.84 0.81 0.02
N ALA A 316 5.27 2.05 -0.02
CA ALA A 316 6.11 2.59 -1.10
C ALA A 316 7.58 2.58 -0.68
N PHE A 317 8.46 2.18 -1.60
CA PHE A 317 9.90 2.14 -1.38
C PHE A 317 10.66 2.18 -2.71
N TYR A 318 11.93 2.55 -2.66
CA TYR A 318 12.82 2.50 -3.82
C TYR A 318 13.62 1.21 -3.87
N ILE A 319 13.93 0.74 -5.09
CA ILE A 319 14.86 -0.36 -5.32
C ILE A 319 16.11 0.11 -6.03
N GLU A 320 17.26 -0.53 -5.75
CA GLU A 320 18.56 -0.23 -6.36
C GLU A 320 19.11 -1.46 -7.10
N ASP A 321 19.21 -1.38 -8.43
CA ASP A 321 19.88 -2.36 -9.32
C ASP A 321 19.51 -3.83 -9.04
N THR A 322 18.27 -4.08 -8.61
CA THR A 322 17.72 -5.42 -8.35
C THR A 322 16.55 -5.72 -9.29
N ASP A 323 16.34 -6.99 -9.58
CA ASP A 323 15.23 -7.52 -10.33
C ASP A 323 14.31 -8.41 -9.48
N GLU A 324 14.50 -8.39 -8.16
CA GLU A 324 13.64 -9.10 -7.20
C GLU A 324 13.50 -8.35 -5.88
N ILE A 325 12.35 -8.55 -5.22
CA ILE A 325 12.12 -8.16 -3.82
C ILE A 325 11.77 -9.38 -2.98
N ARG A 326 12.16 -9.37 -1.71
CA ARG A 326 12.00 -10.47 -0.78
C ARG A 326 11.23 -10.05 0.45
N LEU A 327 10.16 -10.77 0.78
CA LEU A 327 9.39 -10.57 1.99
C LEU A 327 9.68 -11.72 2.95
N GLN A 328 9.91 -11.40 4.21
CA GLN A 328 10.06 -12.40 5.27
C GLN A 328 8.68 -12.79 5.80
N VAL A 329 8.48 -14.08 5.97
CA VAL A 329 7.27 -14.65 6.56
C VAL A 329 7.69 -15.47 7.78
N VAL A 330 7.22 -15.05 8.95
CA VAL A 330 7.53 -15.71 10.22
C VAL A 330 6.25 -16.31 10.79
N PRO A 331 6.04 -17.62 10.63
CA PRO A 331 4.90 -18.29 11.24
C PRO A 331 5.05 -18.32 12.76
N ILE A 332 3.94 -18.33 13.51
CA ILE A 332 3.96 -18.50 14.98
C ILE A 332 4.61 -19.83 15.38
N ARG A 333 4.51 -20.83 14.53
CA ARG A 333 5.13 -22.14 14.72
C ARG A 333 5.92 -22.54 13.47
N GLY A 334 7.19 -22.84 13.62
CA GLY A 334 8.05 -23.27 12.50
C GLY A 334 9.21 -22.32 12.25
N GLY A 335 9.92 -22.55 11.14
CA GLY A 335 11.05 -21.73 10.69
C GLY A 335 10.61 -20.52 9.88
N LYS A 336 11.53 -19.59 9.67
CA LYS A 336 11.32 -18.43 8.78
C LYS A 336 11.14 -18.90 7.35
N LYS A 337 10.21 -18.30 6.65
CA LYS A 337 9.89 -18.51 5.24
C LYS A 337 10.12 -17.22 4.45
N GLU A 338 10.15 -17.33 3.14
CA GLU A 338 10.39 -16.20 2.26
C GLU A 338 9.46 -16.19 1.04
N ILE A 339 9.00 -15.00 0.67
CA ILE A 339 8.33 -14.72 -0.60
C ILE A 339 9.32 -13.97 -1.49
N VAL A 340 9.62 -14.52 -2.67
CA VAL A 340 10.42 -13.85 -3.69
C VAL A 340 9.49 -13.40 -4.82
N ILE A 341 9.57 -12.12 -5.15
CA ILE A 341 8.82 -11.50 -6.24
C ILE A 341 9.82 -11.02 -7.28
N GLY A 342 9.83 -11.64 -8.46
CA GLY A 342 10.60 -11.21 -9.61
C GLY A 342 10.02 -9.93 -10.21
N LEU A 343 10.88 -9.01 -10.60
CA LEU A 343 10.56 -7.69 -11.15
C LEU A 343 11.09 -7.57 -12.58
N ASP A 344 10.56 -8.37 -13.49
CA ASP A 344 11.02 -8.40 -14.88
C ASP A 344 10.90 -7.01 -15.53
N GLY A 345 12.04 -6.53 -16.06
CA GLY A 345 12.12 -5.25 -16.76
C GLY A 345 12.18 -3.99 -15.88
N LEU A 346 12.18 -4.12 -14.54
CA LEU A 346 12.23 -2.99 -13.60
C LEU A 346 13.65 -2.69 -13.07
N LYS A 347 14.66 -3.43 -13.52
CA LYS A 347 16.05 -3.17 -13.14
C LYS A 347 16.52 -1.85 -13.72
N ARG A 348 16.72 -0.84 -12.87
CA ARG A 348 17.17 0.50 -13.21
C ARG A 348 18.40 0.87 -12.39
N PRO A 349 19.29 1.75 -12.93
CA PRO A 349 20.50 2.16 -12.22
C PRO A 349 20.16 3.02 -11.00
N TYR A 350 20.98 2.93 -9.97
CA TYR A 350 20.78 3.64 -8.70
C TYR A 350 19.39 3.34 -8.08
N ARG A 351 18.94 4.20 -7.17
CA ARG A 351 17.59 4.13 -6.59
C ARG A 351 16.57 4.84 -7.48
N SER A 352 16.45 4.41 -8.74
CA SER A 352 15.60 5.10 -9.72
C SER A 352 14.34 4.33 -10.11
N CYS A 353 13.86 3.46 -9.21
CA CYS A 353 12.60 2.75 -9.36
C CYS A 353 11.79 2.86 -8.07
N LEU A 354 10.70 3.63 -8.12
CA LEU A 354 9.74 3.74 -7.03
C LEU A 354 8.66 2.68 -7.21
N LEU A 355 8.57 1.76 -6.27
CA LEU A 355 7.55 0.73 -6.23
C LEU A 355 6.55 0.99 -5.09
N GLU A 356 5.31 0.65 -5.33
CA GLU A 356 4.29 0.50 -4.30
C GLU A 356 3.88 -0.97 -4.23
N LEU A 357 4.05 -1.56 -3.07
CA LEU A 357 3.59 -2.90 -2.74
C LEU A 357 2.27 -2.80 -1.99
N ALA A 358 1.17 -3.08 -2.67
CA ALA A 358 -0.12 -3.27 -2.02
C ALA A 358 -0.28 -4.74 -1.63
N PHE A 359 -0.83 -4.99 -0.46
CA PHE A 359 -1.02 -6.32 0.08
C PHE A 359 -2.38 -6.46 0.75
N SER A 360 -3.02 -7.60 0.57
CA SER A 360 -4.28 -7.95 1.24
C SER A 360 -4.41 -9.45 1.38
N MET A 361 -5.10 -9.90 2.42
CA MET A 361 -5.40 -11.32 2.58
C MET A 361 -6.74 -11.64 1.89
N GLN A 362 -6.78 -12.69 1.08
CA GLN A 362 -8.02 -13.23 0.50
C GLN A 362 -8.72 -14.20 1.46
N ASP A 363 -7.94 -14.89 2.27
CA ASP A 363 -8.32 -15.74 3.38
C ASP A 363 -7.14 -15.81 4.37
N LYS A 364 -7.25 -16.56 5.46
CA LYS A 364 -6.21 -16.65 6.50
C LYS A 364 -4.86 -17.22 6.05
N GLU A 365 -4.78 -17.81 4.86
CA GLU A 365 -3.59 -18.49 4.32
C GLU A 365 -3.12 -17.92 2.99
N THR A 366 -3.98 -17.19 2.29
CA THR A 366 -3.71 -16.67 0.93
C THR A 366 -3.49 -15.17 0.96
N LEU A 367 -2.26 -14.77 0.71
CA LEU A 367 -1.83 -13.37 0.57
C LEU A 367 -1.87 -12.96 -0.90
N GLU A 368 -2.57 -11.90 -1.22
CA GLU A 368 -2.51 -11.22 -2.50
C GLU A 368 -1.54 -10.04 -2.42
N LEU A 369 -0.58 -10.02 -3.32
CA LEU A 369 0.41 -8.96 -3.47
C LEU A 369 0.24 -8.31 -4.84
N THR A 370 0.24 -6.98 -4.88
CA THR A 370 0.25 -6.19 -6.11
C THR A 370 1.42 -5.22 -6.06
N VAL A 371 2.29 -5.30 -7.05
CA VAL A 371 3.42 -4.37 -7.22
C VAL A 371 3.08 -3.39 -8.33
N LEU A 372 3.13 -2.11 -8.02
CA LEU A 372 2.91 -1.00 -8.94
C LEU A 372 4.20 -0.20 -9.10
N ASP A 373 4.65 0.01 -10.33
CA ASP A 373 5.75 0.92 -10.66
C ASP A 373 5.22 2.33 -10.90
N HIS A 374 5.63 3.28 -10.08
CA HIS A 374 5.29 4.69 -10.23
C HIS A 374 6.21 5.45 -11.20
N GLY A 375 7.17 4.74 -11.79
CA GLY A 375 8.19 5.39 -12.61
C GLY A 375 9.17 6.22 -11.76
N PHE A 376 9.84 7.17 -12.40
CA PHE A 376 10.82 8.02 -11.73
C PHE A 376 10.86 9.40 -12.39
N GLY A 377 9.88 10.23 -12.09
CA GLY A 377 9.75 11.57 -12.64
C GLY A 377 9.83 11.62 -14.16
N SER A 378 10.62 12.55 -14.68
CA SER A 378 10.89 12.68 -16.10
C SER A 378 11.94 11.67 -16.63
N PHE A 379 12.58 10.88 -15.77
CA PHE A 379 13.71 10.02 -16.15
C PHE A 379 13.27 8.65 -16.64
N PHE A 380 12.32 8.02 -15.97
CA PHE A 380 11.82 6.70 -16.31
C PHE A 380 10.31 6.65 -16.24
N ALA A 381 9.66 6.33 -17.34
CA ALA A 381 8.22 6.13 -17.38
C ALA A 381 7.82 4.88 -16.58
N PRO A 382 6.64 4.87 -15.91
CA PRO A 382 6.12 3.71 -15.21
C PRO A 382 5.78 2.58 -16.19
N VAL A 383 5.94 1.35 -15.74
CA VAL A 383 5.36 0.18 -16.42
C VAL A 383 3.84 0.20 -16.17
N ARG A 384 3.03 0.13 -17.22
CA ARG A 384 1.59 0.38 -17.15
C ARG A 384 0.78 -0.71 -16.45
N GLU A 385 1.26 -1.95 -16.42
CA GLU A 385 0.50 -3.07 -15.86
C GLU A 385 1.03 -3.43 -14.47
N PRO A 386 0.17 -3.37 -13.42
CA PRO A 386 0.53 -3.87 -12.10
C PRO A 386 0.76 -5.39 -12.14
N PHE A 387 1.75 -5.86 -11.43
CA PHE A 387 2.00 -7.27 -11.24
C PHE A 387 1.25 -7.75 -9.99
N THR A 388 0.25 -8.62 -10.17
CA THR A 388 -0.54 -9.19 -9.06
C THR A 388 -0.28 -10.68 -8.93
N LYS A 389 -0.06 -11.17 -7.70
CA LYS A 389 0.18 -12.58 -7.39
C LYS A 389 -0.51 -12.97 -6.10
N ALA A 390 -1.28 -14.06 -6.14
CA ALA A 390 -1.81 -14.72 -4.95
C ALA A 390 -0.82 -15.81 -4.47
N ILE A 391 -0.54 -15.84 -3.19
CA ILE A 391 0.51 -16.69 -2.58
C ILE A 391 -0.04 -17.39 -1.36
N ARG A 392 0.10 -18.71 -1.29
CA ARG A 392 -0.24 -19.51 -0.12
C ARG A 392 0.91 -19.52 0.88
N LEU A 393 0.70 -18.92 2.06
CA LEU A 393 1.73 -18.78 3.08
C LEU A 393 2.19 -20.12 3.66
N ALA A 394 1.33 -21.13 3.68
CA ALA A 394 1.66 -22.46 4.16
C ALA A 394 2.65 -23.24 3.25
N GLU A 395 2.72 -22.89 1.96
CA GLU A 395 3.50 -23.60 0.93
C GLU A 395 4.86 -22.94 0.64
N LEU A 396 5.23 -21.92 1.39
CA LEU A 396 6.45 -21.15 1.15
C LEU A 396 7.74 -21.94 1.44
N PRO A 397 8.81 -21.68 0.66
CA PRO A 397 10.13 -22.22 0.94
C PRO A 397 10.73 -21.60 2.22
N ASP A 398 11.76 -22.26 2.75
CA ASP A 398 12.56 -21.70 3.84
C ASP A 398 13.32 -20.45 3.35
N ALA A 399 13.53 -19.50 4.24
CA ALA A 399 14.18 -18.24 3.91
C ALA A 399 15.66 -18.46 3.55
N ASP A 400 16.12 -17.82 2.47
CA ASP A 400 17.51 -17.80 1.99
C ASP A 400 18.18 -16.48 2.37
N GLU A 401 18.12 -16.04 3.55
CA GLU A 401 18.72 -14.83 4.19
C GLU A 401 19.54 -13.85 3.30
N LYS A 402 19.10 -13.64 2.03
CA LYS A 402 19.69 -12.66 1.13
C LYS A 402 19.20 -11.26 1.45
N GLU A 403 20.10 -10.29 1.26
CA GLU A 403 19.80 -8.88 1.47
C GLU A 403 18.83 -8.36 0.38
N ASN A 404 17.95 -7.47 0.78
CA ASN A 404 17.09 -6.70 -0.11
C ASN A 404 17.77 -5.39 -0.49
N ALA A 405 17.84 -5.07 -1.77
CA ALA A 405 18.25 -3.74 -2.23
C ALA A 405 17.05 -2.78 -2.30
N CYS A 406 16.32 -2.68 -1.20
CA CYS A 406 15.12 -1.86 -1.05
C CYS A 406 15.37 -0.75 -0.03
N TYR A 407 14.90 0.47 -0.33
CA TYR A 407 15.19 1.68 0.44
C TYR A 407 13.92 2.44 0.78
N VAL A 408 13.84 2.94 1.99
CA VAL A 408 12.75 3.83 2.44
C VAL A 408 12.75 5.11 1.61
N CYS A 409 11.56 5.63 1.30
CA CYS A 409 11.41 6.94 0.65
C CYS A 409 11.88 8.05 1.59
N ILE A 410 12.67 8.99 1.09
CA ILE A 410 13.23 10.09 1.88
C ILE A 410 12.35 11.33 1.73
N GLY A 411 11.76 11.75 2.84
CA GLY A 411 10.82 12.86 2.83
C GLY A 411 9.51 12.54 2.11
N GLN A 412 8.72 13.58 1.85
CA GLN A 412 7.46 13.44 1.12
C GLN A 412 7.63 13.77 -0.37
N ARG A 413 6.86 13.10 -1.21
CA ARG A 413 6.79 13.41 -2.63
C ARG A 413 6.03 14.72 -2.85
N LEU A 414 6.56 15.60 -3.70
CA LEU A 414 5.93 16.86 -4.06
C LEU A 414 4.65 16.63 -4.88
N GLN A 415 3.61 17.41 -4.61
CA GLN A 415 2.41 17.41 -5.43
C GLN A 415 2.61 18.10 -6.80
N LYS A 416 3.48 19.14 -6.83
CA LYS A 416 3.92 19.82 -8.04
C LYS A 416 5.42 19.69 -8.15
N PRO A 417 5.95 19.36 -9.35
CA PRO A 417 7.38 19.13 -9.50
C PRO A 417 8.17 20.42 -9.30
N TYR A 418 9.36 20.29 -8.72
CA TYR A 418 10.40 21.27 -8.86
C TYR A 418 10.94 21.20 -10.28
N GLN A 419 11.04 22.35 -10.95
CA GLN A 419 11.56 22.45 -12.31
C GLN A 419 13.09 22.57 -12.29
N GLY A 420 13.77 21.47 -12.57
CA GLY A 420 15.20 21.45 -12.80
C GLY A 420 15.59 22.20 -14.08
N ALA A 421 16.88 22.33 -14.32
CA ALA A 421 17.37 22.78 -15.63
C ALA A 421 16.87 21.79 -16.72
N MET A 422 16.71 22.26 -17.95
CA MET A 422 16.25 21.45 -19.09
C MET A 422 14.80 20.92 -18.97
N HIS A 423 13.94 21.61 -18.22
CA HIS A 423 12.54 21.24 -18.02
C HIS A 423 12.36 19.82 -17.41
N THR A 424 13.29 19.43 -16.54
CA THR A 424 13.20 18.15 -15.83
C THR A 424 12.30 18.32 -14.60
N ASP A 425 11.24 17.54 -14.54
CA ASP A 425 10.33 17.50 -13.39
C ASP A 425 10.92 16.60 -12.28
N ILE A 426 11.06 17.15 -11.08
CA ILE A 426 11.61 16.48 -9.89
C ILE A 426 10.55 16.51 -8.79
N PHE A 427 10.12 15.34 -8.35
CA PHE A 427 9.07 15.18 -7.35
C PHE A 427 9.56 14.66 -6.00
N SER A 428 10.75 14.06 -5.94
CA SER A 428 11.26 13.45 -4.70
C SER A 428 12.74 13.75 -4.48
N MET A 429 13.19 13.48 -3.27
CA MET A 429 14.60 13.62 -2.90
C MET A 429 15.50 12.69 -3.71
N GLU A 430 15.03 11.47 -3.99
CA GLU A 430 15.77 10.49 -4.81
C GLU A 430 15.90 10.95 -6.26
N GLU A 431 14.83 11.54 -6.82
CA GLU A 431 14.88 12.14 -8.16
C GLU A 431 15.86 13.31 -8.22
N LEU A 432 15.92 14.13 -7.17
CA LEU A 432 16.90 15.21 -7.04
C LEU A 432 18.34 14.69 -6.95
N CYS A 433 18.57 13.65 -6.14
CA CYS A 433 19.87 13.00 -6.02
C CYS A 433 20.32 12.36 -7.34
N TYR A 434 19.41 11.69 -8.02
CA TYR A 434 19.66 11.13 -9.35
C TYR A 434 20.03 12.22 -10.36
N TYR A 435 19.24 13.31 -10.37
CA TYR A 435 19.51 14.47 -11.23
C TYR A 435 20.92 15.01 -11.02
N ILE A 436 21.33 15.23 -9.76
CA ILE A 436 22.70 15.67 -9.43
C ILE A 436 23.74 14.67 -9.92
N THR A 437 23.49 13.38 -9.72
CA THR A 437 24.45 12.32 -10.05
C THR A 437 24.68 12.19 -11.56
N VAL A 438 23.60 12.22 -12.34
CA VAL A 438 23.66 12.03 -13.80
C VAL A 438 24.10 13.30 -14.54
N HIS A 439 23.74 14.47 -13.98
CA HIS A 439 24.03 15.76 -14.63
C HIS A 439 25.18 16.54 -13.99
N ALA A 440 25.98 15.90 -13.13
CA ALA A 440 27.10 16.55 -12.43
C ALA A 440 28.00 17.37 -13.35
N ASP A 441 28.23 16.88 -14.56
CA ASP A 441 29.05 17.58 -15.56
C ASP A 441 28.46 18.90 -16.05
N MET A 442 27.16 19.08 -15.93
CA MET A 442 26.42 20.23 -16.43
C MET A 442 26.01 21.22 -15.35
N LEU A 443 26.09 20.83 -14.06
CA LEU A 443 25.72 21.67 -12.96
C LEU A 443 26.70 22.83 -12.78
N ASP A 444 26.14 24.01 -12.51
CA ASP A 444 26.86 25.23 -12.17
C ASP A 444 26.24 25.94 -10.98
N GLN A 445 26.79 27.13 -10.62
CA GLN A 445 26.26 27.92 -9.51
C GLN A 445 24.79 28.32 -9.68
N GLY A 446 24.26 28.36 -10.90
CA GLY A 446 22.84 28.59 -11.18
C GLY A 446 21.92 27.50 -10.67
N PHE A 447 22.45 26.31 -10.32
CA PHE A 447 21.69 25.25 -9.64
C PHE A 447 21.40 25.58 -8.16
N MET A 448 22.26 26.37 -7.54
CA MET A 448 22.14 26.80 -6.13
C MET A 448 21.11 27.93 -6.02
N ARG A 449 19.83 27.58 -5.87
CA ARG A 449 18.70 28.53 -5.84
C ARG A 449 17.86 28.35 -4.60
N GLU A 450 17.21 29.44 -4.18
CA GLU A 450 16.32 29.46 -3.03
C GLU A 450 15.08 28.58 -3.25
N ASP A 451 14.51 28.57 -4.48
CA ASP A 451 13.36 27.74 -4.83
C ASP A 451 13.65 26.24 -4.74
N LEU A 452 14.90 25.79 -4.90
CA LEU A 452 15.30 24.41 -4.63
C LEU A 452 15.28 24.12 -3.12
N ALA A 453 15.74 25.03 -2.29
CA ALA A 453 15.63 24.87 -0.84
C ALA A 453 14.17 24.87 -0.37
N ASP A 454 13.30 25.67 -1.02
CA ASP A 454 11.85 25.66 -0.76
C ASP A 454 11.21 24.32 -1.18
N ALA A 455 11.65 23.73 -2.30
CA ALA A 455 11.19 22.41 -2.71
C ALA A 455 11.61 21.33 -1.71
N VAL A 456 12.84 21.38 -1.20
CA VAL A 456 13.35 20.46 -0.17
C VAL A 456 12.57 20.62 1.14
N GLU A 457 12.18 21.83 1.52
CA GLU A 457 11.31 22.09 2.68
C GLU A 457 9.91 21.50 2.48
N GLN A 458 9.33 21.61 1.27
CA GLN A 458 8.06 20.99 0.94
C GLN A 458 8.13 19.45 0.94
N MET A 459 9.31 18.86 0.79
CA MET A 459 9.54 17.42 1.01
C MET A 459 9.62 17.06 2.50
N GLU A 460 9.36 18.01 3.41
CA GLU A 460 9.48 17.88 4.89
C GLU A 460 10.91 17.63 5.40
N LEU A 461 11.91 18.00 4.63
CA LEU A 461 13.34 17.92 5.02
C LEU A 461 13.82 19.28 5.57
N PHE A 462 13.21 19.72 6.67
CA PHE A 462 13.38 21.06 7.23
C PHE A 462 14.82 21.41 7.60
N ASP A 463 15.56 20.49 8.20
CA ASP A 463 16.95 20.71 8.63
C ASP A 463 17.88 20.87 7.40
N LEU A 464 17.70 20.05 6.38
CA LEU A 464 18.44 20.17 5.12
C LEU A 464 18.13 21.51 4.44
N ALA A 465 16.83 21.84 4.29
CA ALA A 465 16.40 23.10 3.68
C ALA A 465 17.00 24.33 4.38
N GLY A 466 16.98 24.33 5.72
CA GLY A 466 17.61 25.37 6.52
C GLY A 466 19.13 25.50 6.28
N SER A 467 19.82 24.36 6.21
CA SER A 467 21.25 24.30 5.94
C SER A 467 21.62 24.74 4.51
N LEU A 468 20.79 24.39 3.51
CA LEU A 468 20.95 24.85 2.13
C LEU A 468 20.77 26.37 2.02
N ARG A 469 19.76 26.97 2.66
CA ARG A 469 19.56 28.43 2.72
C ARG A 469 20.73 29.15 3.40
N GLN A 470 21.24 28.57 4.48
CA GLN A 470 22.41 29.14 5.16
C GLN A 470 23.63 29.14 4.22
N LEU A 471 23.87 28.05 3.49
CA LEU A 471 24.94 27.94 2.50
C LEU A 471 24.77 28.96 1.38
N LEU A 472 23.55 29.17 0.87
CA LEU A 472 23.23 30.21 -0.12
C LEU A 472 23.55 31.61 0.38
N HIS A 473 23.14 31.92 1.61
CA HIS A 473 23.40 33.23 2.24
C HIS A 473 24.89 33.53 2.39
N PHE A 474 25.72 32.53 2.71
CA PHE A 474 27.17 32.67 2.83
C PHE A 474 27.93 32.47 1.52
N GLN A 475 27.26 32.44 0.37
CA GLN A 475 27.87 32.24 -0.94
C GLN A 475 28.77 30.97 -0.99
N GLY A 476 28.26 29.87 -0.44
CA GLY A 476 28.96 28.61 -0.43
C GLY A 476 29.22 28.04 -1.81
N SER A 477 29.92 26.91 -1.86
CA SER A 477 30.30 26.25 -3.10
C SER A 477 29.24 25.26 -3.59
N LEU A 478 29.15 25.08 -4.91
CA LEU A 478 28.25 24.12 -5.56
C LEU A 478 28.48 22.67 -5.06
N HIS A 479 29.77 22.27 -4.97
CA HIS A 479 30.08 20.92 -4.52
C HIS A 479 29.63 20.66 -3.08
N THR A 480 29.68 21.69 -2.17
CA THR A 480 29.17 21.56 -0.80
C THR A 480 27.66 21.47 -0.80
N PHE A 481 26.97 22.27 -1.60
CA PHE A 481 25.52 22.26 -1.75
C PHE A 481 25.01 20.88 -2.23
N CYS A 482 25.60 20.35 -3.29
CA CYS A 482 25.23 19.02 -3.81
C CYS A 482 25.60 17.90 -2.83
N ARG A 483 26.74 18.03 -2.12
CA ARG A 483 27.14 17.05 -1.10
C ARG A 483 26.10 16.93 0.01
N MET A 484 25.62 18.06 0.56
CA MET A 484 24.61 18.04 1.62
C MET A 484 23.34 17.31 1.20
N ILE A 485 22.88 17.53 -0.05
CA ILE A 485 21.71 16.83 -0.61
C ILE A 485 21.97 15.32 -0.71
N LEU A 486 23.12 14.92 -1.26
CA LEU A 486 23.45 13.51 -1.47
C LEU A 486 23.75 12.75 -0.16
N GLU A 487 24.37 13.43 0.82
CA GLU A 487 24.64 12.86 2.15
C GLU A 487 23.36 12.65 2.95
N GLU A 488 22.41 13.60 2.87
CA GLU A 488 21.09 13.45 3.54
C GLU A 488 20.38 12.17 3.09
N ALA A 489 20.46 11.86 1.81
CA ALA A 489 19.86 10.66 1.22
C ALA A 489 20.74 9.41 1.32
N ALA A 490 22.01 9.53 1.73
CA ALA A 490 23.02 8.47 1.58
C ALA A 490 22.93 7.79 0.17
N TYR A 491 22.77 8.63 -0.88
CA TYR A 491 22.35 8.17 -2.21
C TYR A 491 23.44 7.49 -3.01
N VAL A 492 24.68 7.87 -2.80
CA VAL A 492 25.84 7.34 -3.50
C VAL A 492 26.90 6.84 -2.52
N SER A 493 27.65 5.82 -2.92
CA SER A 493 28.78 5.33 -2.14
C SER A 493 29.89 6.38 -1.99
N ALA A 494 30.73 6.23 -0.96
CA ALA A 494 31.82 7.17 -0.69
C ALA A 494 32.77 7.38 -1.87
N ASP A 495 33.09 6.32 -2.64
CA ASP A 495 33.93 6.39 -3.83
C ASP A 495 33.28 7.19 -4.95
N LYS A 496 31.97 6.97 -5.18
CA LYS A 496 31.20 7.73 -6.17
C LYS A 496 31.06 9.18 -5.73
N MET A 497 30.82 9.44 -4.45
CA MET A 497 30.76 10.79 -3.86
C MET A 497 32.05 11.58 -4.15
N THR A 498 33.21 10.97 -3.90
CA THR A 498 34.51 11.63 -4.14
C THR A 498 34.68 12.05 -5.60
N LYS A 499 34.39 11.14 -6.54
CA LYS A 499 34.49 11.45 -7.99
C LYS A 499 33.50 12.54 -8.40
N LEU A 500 32.30 12.52 -7.84
CA LEU A 500 31.25 13.51 -8.13
C LEU A 500 31.68 14.89 -7.65
N MET A 501 32.22 14.98 -6.42
CA MET A 501 32.72 16.24 -5.84
C MET A 501 33.92 16.81 -6.61
N GLU A 502 34.81 15.96 -7.09
CA GLU A 502 35.91 16.39 -7.99
C GLU A 502 35.36 16.98 -9.28
N THR A 503 34.34 16.38 -9.87
CA THR A 503 33.69 16.87 -11.10
C THR A 503 33.07 18.24 -10.88
N LEU A 504 32.28 18.39 -9.80
CA LEU A 504 31.61 19.64 -9.44
C LEU A 504 32.65 20.75 -9.16
N THR A 505 33.71 20.44 -8.41
CA THR A 505 34.81 21.39 -8.13
C THR A 505 35.49 21.84 -9.40
N LYS A 506 35.76 20.95 -10.37
CA LYS A 506 36.29 21.32 -11.67
C LYS A 506 35.35 22.25 -12.42
N ASN A 507 34.06 22.01 -12.38
CA ASN A 507 33.06 22.88 -13.03
C ASN A 507 33.07 24.30 -12.48
N GLU A 508 33.27 24.48 -11.17
CA GLU A 508 33.36 25.81 -10.54
C GLU A 508 34.52 26.64 -11.06
N THR A 509 35.61 25.98 -11.47
CA THR A 509 36.84 26.63 -12.01
C THR A 509 36.78 26.94 -13.49
N LEU A 510 35.81 26.42 -14.24
CA LEU A 510 35.65 26.65 -15.65
C LEU A 510 35.19 28.08 -15.96
N THR A 511 35.72 28.64 -17.08
CA THR A 511 35.19 29.90 -17.61
C THR A 511 33.72 29.73 -18.03
N PRO A 512 32.90 30.78 -18.03
CA PRO A 512 31.47 30.68 -18.43
C PRO A 512 31.30 30.03 -19.82
N LEU A 513 32.18 30.37 -20.79
CA LEU A 513 32.13 29.82 -22.12
C LEU A 513 32.40 28.31 -22.15
N LYS A 514 33.48 27.85 -21.47
CA LYS A 514 33.81 26.44 -21.37
C LYS A 514 32.76 25.62 -20.65
N ARG A 515 32.11 26.21 -19.63
CA ARG A 515 31.02 25.60 -18.90
C ARG A 515 29.80 25.39 -19.78
N LYS A 516 29.42 26.43 -20.57
CA LYS A 516 28.33 26.37 -21.54
C LYS A 516 28.58 25.34 -22.64
N GLN A 517 29.84 25.23 -23.07
CA GLN A 517 30.26 24.21 -24.06
C GLN A 517 30.10 22.79 -23.47
N LYS A 518 30.56 22.58 -22.23
CA LYS A 518 30.42 21.30 -21.55
C LYS A 518 28.94 20.90 -21.32
N GLN A 519 28.08 21.89 -21.05
CA GLN A 519 26.63 21.67 -20.98
C GLN A 519 26.06 21.22 -22.34
N ALA A 520 26.45 21.84 -23.41
CA ALA A 520 26.01 21.47 -24.76
C ALA A 520 26.49 20.06 -25.14
N ASP A 521 27.77 19.72 -24.83
CA ASP A 521 28.34 18.38 -25.05
C ASP A 521 27.57 17.30 -24.21
N GLY A 522 27.22 17.63 -22.99
CA GLY A 522 26.38 16.77 -22.13
C GLY A 522 25.00 16.51 -22.70
N LEU A 523 24.32 17.53 -23.20
CA LEU A 523 23.03 17.41 -23.88
C LEU A 523 23.11 16.53 -25.13
N TYR A 524 24.21 16.67 -25.92
CA TYR A 524 24.46 15.80 -27.04
C TYR A 524 24.58 14.32 -26.62
N SER A 525 25.33 14.04 -25.55
CA SER A 525 25.51 12.68 -25.02
C SER A 525 24.20 12.07 -24.51
N GLN A 526 23.29 12.90 -24.02
CA GLN A 526 21.95 12.49 -23.58
C GLN A 526 20.91 12.42 -24.72
N LYS A 527 21.33 12.61 -25.95
CA LYS A 527 20.50 12.64 -27.16
C LYS A 527 19.47 13.79 -27.19
N ALA A 528 19.66 14.82 -26.35
CA ALA A 528 18.83 16.03 -26.33
C ALA A 528 19.30 17.03 -27.41
N TYR A 529 19.30 16.58 -28.66
CA TYR A 529 19.96 17.26 -29.76
C TYR A 529 19.44 18.68 -30.04
N MET A 530 18.14 18.92 -29.95
CA MET A 530 17.56 20.26 -30.15
C MET A 530 18.07 21.29 -29.15
N GLN A 531 18.17 20.86 -27.89
CA GLN A 531 18.63 21.70 -26.79
C GLN A 531 20.16 21.95 -26.95
N ALA A 532 20.93 20.91 -27.31
CA ALA A 532 22.35 21.03 -27.63
C ALA A 532 22.60 22.03 -28.76
N ILE A 533 21.84 21.97 -29.87
CA ILE A 533 21.91 22.91 -30.97
C ILE A 533 21.71 24.36 -30.51
N THR A 534 20.74 24.58 -29.60
CA THR A 534 20.47 25.92 -29.10
C THR A 534 21.66 26.49 -28.35
N LEU A 535 22.29 25.72 -27.46
CA LEU A 535 23.46 26.14 -26.71
C LEU A 535 24.70 26.31 -27.61
N TYR A 536 24.94 25.39 -28.53
CA TYR A 536 26.05 25.54 -29.49
C TYR A 536 25.90 26.78 -30.40
N ARG A 537 24.67 27.14 -30.80
CA ARG A 537 24.39 28.36 -31.53
C ARG A 537 24.64 29.63 -30.73
N GLU A 538 24.31 29.62 -29.45
CA GLU A 538 24.65 30.73 -28.56
C GLU A 538 26.15 30.88 -28.40
N LEU A 539 26.87 29.77 -28.15
CA LEU A 539 28.34 29.76 -28.10
C LEU A 539 28.97 30.28 -29.41
N LEU A 540 28.45 29.85 -30.56
CA LEU A 540 28.91 30.27 -31.87
C LEU A 540 28.78 31.79 -32.10
N ARG A 541 27.75 32.44 -31.49
CA ARG A 541 27.57 33.91 -31.56
C ARG A 541 28.62 34.67 -30.73
N GLU A 542 29.05 34.07 -29.61
CA GLU A 542 29.98 34.68 -28.66
C GLU A 542 31.44 34.38 -29.01
N GLU A 543 31.70 33.28 -29.77
CA GLU A 543 33.04 32.84 -30.13
C GLU A 543 33.68 33.76 -31.19
N THR A 544 34.96 34.07 -31.05
CA THR A 544 35.71 34.93 -31.96
C THR A 544 36.74 34.17 -32.78
N GLU A 545 37.29 33.08 -32.24
CA GLU A 545 38.34 32.31 -32.90
C GLU A 545 37.76 31.37 -33.96
N GLN A 546 38.35 31.40 -35.17
CA GLN A 546 37.88 30.60 -36.32
C GLN A 546 37.94 29.09 -36.06
N GLU A 547 38.97 28.63 -35.38
CA GLU A 547 39.17 27.22 -35.06
C GLU A 547 38.05 26.71 -34.14
N ASN A 548 37.71 27.46 -33.09
CA ASN A 548 36.64 27.13 -32.18
C ASN A 548 35.26 27.19 -32.87
N LYS A 549 35.05 28.17 -33.76
CA LYS A 549 33.84 28.24 -34.59
C LYS A 549 33.67 27.00 -35.45
N ALA A 550 34.77 26.51 -36.04
CA ALA A 550 34.74 25.31 -36.84
C ALA A 550 34.32 24.08 -36.04
N VAL A 551 34.81 23.95 -34.80
CA VAL A 551 34.38 22.88 -33.86
C VAL A 551 32.92 22.97 -33.51
N LEU A 552 32.41 24.16 -33.15
CA LEU A 552 31.00 24.36 -32.80
C LEU A 552 30.07 24.04 -33.98
N LEU A 553 30.43 24.46 -35.20
CA LEU A 553 29.65 24.12 -36.40
C LEU A 553 29.63 22.61 -36.66
N GLU A 554 30.74 21.92 -36.45
CA GLU A 554 30.79 20.46 -36.54
C GLU A 554 29.84 19.80 -35.52
N GLN A 555 29.78 20.27 -34.26
CA GLN A 555 28.89 19.73 -33.26
C GLN A 555 27.41 20.00 -33.59
N ILE A 556 27.09 21.21 -34.09
CA ILE A 556 25.74 21.52 -34.58
C ILE A 556 25.35 20.58 -35.72
N GLY A 557 26.26 20.36 -36.68
CA GLY A 557 26.04 19.43 -37.78
C GLY A 557 25.81 18.00 -37.31
N LYS A 558 26.59 17.53 -36.34
CA LYS A 558 26.37 16.20 -35.70
C LYS A 558 25.00 16.08 -35.07
N CYS A 559 24.56 17.08 -34.32
CA CYS A 559 23.20 17.09 -33.72
C CYS A 559 22.12 17.00 -34.82
N MET A 560 22.26 17.79 -35.89
CA MET A 560 21.30 17.79 -37.01
C MET A 560 21.27 16.44 -37.74
N ALA A 561 22.42 15.82 -37.94
CA ALA A 561 22.54 14.51 -38.57
C ALA A 561 21.83 13.42 -37.72
N GLN A 562 21.94 13.47 -36.38
CA GLN A 562 21.23 12.58 -35.47
C GLN A 562 19.68 12.79 -35.47
N LEU A 563 19.23 13.97 -35.88
CA LEU A 563 17.82 14.27 -36.12
C LEU A 563 17.37 13.95 -37.56
N PHE A 564 18.21 13.29 -38.34
CA PHE A 564 17.99 12.95 -39.76
C PHE A 564 17.86 14.17 -40.70
N GLU A 565 18.21 15.36 -40.20
CA GLU A 565 18.20 16.62 -41.00
C GLU A 565 19.51 16.78 -41.79
N TYR A 566 19.79 15.82 -42.68
CA TYR A 566 21.06 15.70 -43.37
C TYR A 566 21.39 16.92 -44.23
N GLY A 567 20.39 17.57 -44.84
CA GLY A 567 20.61 18.76 -45.65
C GLY A 567 21.08 19.98 -44.84
N LEU A 568 20.55 20.12 -43.61
CA LEU A 568 20.98 21.17 -42.68
C LEU A 568 22.35 20.84 -42.07
N ALA A 569 22.61 19.57 -41.76
CA ALA A 569 23.88 19.09 -41.24
C ALA A 569 25.01 19.31 -42.25
N GLU A 570 24.76 18.99 -43.51
CA GLU A 570 25.68 19.21 -44.64
C GLU A 570 26.18 20.66 -44.71
N ALA A 571 25.29 21.63 -44.59
CA ALA A 571 25.63 23.06 -44.61
C ALA A 571 26.59 23.42 -43.46
N GLN A 572 26.36 22.88 -42.25
CA GLN A 572 27.21 23.14 -41.09
C GLN A 572 28.59 22.49 -41.23
N PHE A 573 28.66 21.25 -41.71
CA PHE A 573 29.92 20.57 -41.94
C PHE A 573 30.78 21.23 -43.05
N MET A 574 30.15 21.68 -44.13
CA MET A 574 30.84 22.40 -45.18
C MET A 574 31.43 23.72 -44.68
N GLU A 575 30.67 24.46 -43.84
CA GLU A 575 31.18 25.70 -43.27
C GLU A 575 32.32 25.45 -42.28
N SER A 576 32.20 24.39 -41.43
CA SER A 576 33.28 23.93 -40.57
C SER A 576 34.54 23.57 -41.33
N TYR A 577 34.41 22.87 -42.46
CA TYR A 577 35.52 22.52 -43.37
C TYR A 577 36.20 23.75 -43.95
N ARG A 578 35.39 24.75 -44.38
CA ARG A 578 35.92 26.04 -44.91
C ARG A 578 36.72 26.81 -43.88
N LEU A 579 36.36 26.70 -42.60
CA LEU A 579 37.09 27.29 -41.49
C LEU A 579 38.35 26.51 -41.09
N GLY A 580 38.69 25.43 -41.81
CA GLY A 580 39.92 24.68 -41.65
C GLY A 580 39.80 23.32 -40.96
N ARG A 581 38.59 22.89 -40.55
CA ARG A 581 38.36 21.62 -39.91
C ARG A 581 38.29 20.48 -40.93
N LYS A 582 39.42 19.82 -41.22
CA LYS A 582 39.50 18.79 -42.27
C LYS A 582 38.57 17.59 -42.04
N GLU A 583 38.36 17.18 -40.78
CA GLU A 583 37.51 16.07 -40.41
C GLU A 583 36.03 16.30 -40.80
N ALA A 584 35.60 17.57 -40.89
CA ALA A 584 34.24 17.92 -41.26
C ALA A 584 33.90 17.56 -42.72
N LEU A 585 34.91 17.43 -43.61
CA LEU A 585 34.71 16.98 -44.99
C LEU A 585 34.12 15.56 -45.04
N HIS A 586 34.63 14.67 -44.23
CA HIS A 586 34.12 13.30 -44.14
C HIS A 586 32.64 13.27 -43.75
N LEU A 587 32.26 14.00 -42.70
CA LEU A 587 30.90 14.12 -42.24
C LEU A 587 29.97 14.79 -43.27
N TYR A 588 30.46 15.79 -43.97
CA TYR A 588 29.79 16.42 -45.12
C TYR A 588 29.44 15.39 -46.21
N LEU A 589 30.45 14.62 -46.64
CA LEU A 589 30.28 13.62 -47.69
C LEU A 589 29.36 12.48 -47.25
N LEU A 590 29.41 12.09 -45.99
CA LEU A 590 28.50 11.08 -45.43
C LEU A 590 27.05 11.57 -45.48
N CYS A 591 26.76 12.78 -45.02
CA CYS A 591 25.42 13.38 -45.12
C CYS A 591 24.96 13.50 -46.57
N ARG A 592 25.85 13.81 -47.48
CA ARG A 592 25.58 13.88 -48.92
C ARG A 592 25.22 12.50 -49.48
N ARG A 593 25.96 11.45 -49.09
CA ARG A 593 25.73 10.07 -49.50
C ARG A 593 24.39 9.52 -48.96
N MET A 594 23.99 9.91 -47.77
CA MET A 594 22.68 9.55 -47.17
C MET A 594 21.50 10.13 -47.96
N GLN A 595 21.69 11.21 -48.72
CA GLN A 595 20.62 11.90 -49.49
C GLN A 595 20.60 11.52 -50.98
N MET A 596 21.61 10.80 -51.49
CA MET A 596 21.80 10.50 -52.88
C MET A 596 21.87 9.01 -53.18
N THR A 597 21.45 8.64 -54.40
CA THR A 597 21.74 7.31 -54.92
C THR A 597 23.25 7.14 -55.16
N LYS A 598 23.71 5.90 -55.34
CA LYS A 598 25.12 5.63 -55.61
C LYS A 598 25.61 6.32 -56.88
N GLU A 599 24.80 6.31 -57.94
CA GLU A 599 25.08 6.93 -59.21
C GLU A 599 25.19 8.46 -59.13
N GLU A 600 24.30 9.08 -58.38
CA GLU A 600 24.32 10.51 -58.14
C GLU A 600 25.52 10.94 -57.32
N PHE A 601 25.89 10.16 -56.30
CA PHE A 601 27.05 10.42 -55.46
C PHE A 601 28.38 10.29 -56.29
N VAL A 602 28.49 9.25 -57.09
CA VAL A 602 29.66 9.08 -58.00
C VAL A 602 29.77 10.25 -58.97
N ARG A 603 28.68 10.70 -59.58
CA ARG A 603 28.66 11.87 -60.46
C ARG A 603 29.11 13.14 -59.70
N PHE A 604 28.58 13.36 -58.50
CA PHE A 604 28.99 14.47 -57.65
C PHE A 604 30.49 14.47 -57.33
N ILE A 605 31.06 13.32 -57.02
CA ILE A 605 32.50 13.19 -56.71
C ILE A 605 33.35 13.40 -57.98
N THR A 606 32.86 12.96 -59.14
CA THR A 606 33.55 13.19 -60.40
C THR A 606 33.68 14.70 -60.76
N GLU A 607 32.70 15.50 -60.34
CA GLU A 607 32.72 16.95 -60.48
C GLU A 607 33.62 17.66 -59.45
N HIS A 608 34.00 16.94 -58.36
CA HIS A 608 34.76 17.46 -57.24
C HIS A 608 35.96 16.57 -56.89
N GLU A 609 36.94 16.49 -57.80
CA GLU A 609 38.11 15.60 -57.67
C GLU A 609 38.88 15.73 -56.35
N ALA A 610 38.90 16.91 -55.71
CA ALA A 610 39.54 17.14 -54.41
C ALA A 610 38.89 16.31 -53.25
N TYR A 611 37.72 15.75 -53.41
CA TYR A 611 37.01 14.97 -52.40
C TYR A 611 37.15 13.46 -52.57
N TYR A 612 37.83 13.01 -53.62
CA TYR A 612 37.90 11.64 -54.11
C TYR A 612 38.35 10.65 -53.01
N GLU A 613 39.46 10.93 -52.32
CA GLU A 613 40.00 10.04 -51.28
C GLU A 613 39.05 9.89 -50.11
N SER A 614 38.49 11.00 -49.64
CA SER A 614 37.51 10.98 -48.52
C SER A 614 36.20 10.29 -48.92
N ALA A 615 35.77 10.44 -50.17
CA ALA A 615 34.55 9.82 -50.68
C ALA A 615 34.65 8.29 -50.77
N LEU A 616 35.83 7.76 -51.11
CA LEU A 616 36.05 6.30 -51.09
C LEU A 616 35.87 5.71 -49.70
N THR A 617 36.38 6.37 -48.68
CA THR A 617 36.24 5.96 -47.30
C THR A 617 34.77 6.00 -46.88
N VAL A 618 34.04 7.07 -47.20
CA VAL A 618 32.61 7.24 -46.93
C VAL A 618 31.76 6.14 -47.58
N GLU A 619 32.07 5.79 -48.85
CA GLU A 619 31.32 4.73 -49.56
C GLU A 619 31.52 3.37 -48.90
N GLN A 620 32.77 3.04 -48.51
CA GLN A 620 33.06 1.80 -47.78
C GLN A 620 32.34 1.72 -46.43
N GLU A 621 32.35 2.80 -45.66
CA GLU A 621 31.64 2.88 -44.38
C GLU A 621 30.12 2.75 -44.56
N TYR A 622 29.56 3.43 -45.56
CA TYR A 622 28.15 3.37 -45.89
C TYR A 622 27.71 1.94 -46.30
N GLU A 623 28.46 1.28 -47.21
CA GLU A 623 28.15 -0.09 -47.61
C GLU A 623 28.27 -1.09 -46.44
N SER A 624 29.28 -0.95 -45.57
CA SER A 624 29.44 -1.76 -44.37
C SER A 624 28.29 -1.57 -43.38
N ALA A 625 27.87 -0.32 -43.14
CA ALA A 625 26.75 0.00 -42.29
C ALA A 625 25.44 -0.56 -42.84
N LEU A 626 25.20 -0.46 -44.15
CA LEU A 626 24.03 -1.00 -44.82
C LEU A 626 23.96 -2.53 -44.66
N GLN A 627 25.10 -3.23 -44.90
CA GLN A 627 25.18 -4.67 -44.70
C GLN A 627 24.86 -5.09 -43.28
N THR A 628 25.42 -4.36 -42.29
CA THR A 628 25.15 -4.62 -40.87
C THR A 628 23.67 -4.42 -40.52
N ALA A 629 23.04 -3.36 -41.06
CA ALA A 629 21.62 -3.10 -40.86
C ALA A 629 20.74 -4.21 -41.49
N GLU A 630 21.08 -4.65 -42.71
CA GLU A 630 20.38 -5.77 -43.38
C GLU A 630 20.49 -7.09 -42.57
N ASP A 631 21.68 -7.39 -42.05
CA ASP A 631 21.89 -8.61 -41.26
C ASP A 631 21.18 -8.53 -39.91
N THR A 632 21.09 -7.37 -39.30
CA THR A 632 20.28 -7.12 -38.06
C THR A 632 18.81 -7.30 -38.35
N LEU A 633 18.28 -6.75 -39.44
CA LEU A 633 16.90 -6.92 -39.85
C LEU A 633 16.55 -8.39 -40.12
N LYS A 634 17.44 -9.16 -40.73
CA LYS A 634 17.26 -10.61 -40.95
C LYS A 634 17.22 -11.40 -39.64
N GLN A 635 17.92 -10.98 -38.58
CA GLN A 635 17.93 -11.61 -37.27
C GLN A 635 16.68 -11.30 -36.45
N MET A 636 15.93 -10.25 -36.79
CA MET A 636 14.68 -9.85 -36.15
C MET A 636 13.45 -10.58 -36.75
N GLU A 637 13.58 -11.87 -37.11
CA GLU A 637 12.46 -12.70 -37.57
C GLU A 637 11.32 -12.70 -36.53
N GLY A 638 10.17 -12.08 -36.88
CA GLY A 638 8.96 -12.04 -36.07
C GLY A 638 8.36 -10.66 -35.81
N LEU A 639 9.03 -9.59 -36.25
CA LEU A 639 8.40 -8.27 -36.23
C LEU A 639 7.37 -8.12 -37.36
N PRO A 640 6.25 -7.37 -37.12
CA PRO A 640 5.31 -7.05 -38.19
C PRO A 640 6.03 -6.39 -39.36
N ASP A 641 5.57 -6.66 -40.57
CA ASP A 641 6.18 -6.09 -41.77
C ASP A 641 6.20 -4.55 -41.74
N MET A 642 7.09 -3.95 -42.51
CA MET A 642 7.25 -2.48 -42.52
C MET A 642 5.99 -1.73 -42.93
N ASP A 643 5.08 -2.35 -43.67
CA ASP A 643 3.81 -1.74 -44.08
C ASP A 643 2.81 -1.77 -42.90
N SER A 644 2.84 -2.83 -42.10
CA SER A 644 2.07 -2.93 -40.84
C SER A 644 2.57 -1.91 -39.80
N LEU A 645 3.88 -1.71 -39.67
CA LEU A 645 4.46 -0.68 -38.81
C LEU A 645 4.12 0.74 -39.29
N ARG A 646 4.16 0.99 -40.60
CA ARG A 646 3.75 2.29 -41.17
C ARG A 646 2.26 2.57 -40.94
N GLU A 647 1.40 1.57 -41.10
CA GLU A 647 -0.02 1.73 -40.84
C GLU A 647 -0.32 1.97 -39.36
N THR A 648 0.37 1.26 -38.47
CA THR A 648 0.29 1.50 -37.01
C THR A 648 0.73 2.92 -36.66
N TYR A 649 1.84 3.40 -37.25
CA TYR A 649 2.34 4.76 -37.04
C TYR A 649 1.37 5.81 -37.61
N ARG A 650 0.78 5.55 -38.75
CA ARG A 650 -0.25 6.41 -39.38
C ARG A 650 -1.50 6.52 -38.50
N VAL A 651 -1.98 5.39 -37.96
CA VAL A 651 -3.12 5.36 -37.04
C VAL A 651 -2.83 6.11 -35.74
N MET A 652 -1.61 6.00 -35.19
CA MET A 652 -1.19 6.75 -34.01
C MET A 652 -1.14 8.27 -34.28
N MET A 653 -0.71 8.69 -35.47
CA MET A 653 -0.61 10.11 -35.82
C MET A 653 -1.97 10.72 -36.24
N GLU A 654 -2.94 9.91 -36.64
CA GLU A 654 -4.31 10.34 -37.00
C GLU A 654 -5.29 10.39 -35.82
N GLN A 655 -4.89 9.90 -34.63
CA GLN A 655 -5.71 10.08 -33.43
C GLN A 655 -5.49 11.48 -32.86
N PRO A 656 -6.49 12.36 -32.87
CA PRO A 656 -6.36 13.65 -32.18
C PRO A 656 -6.23 13.40 -30.69
N GLU A 657 -5.26 14.11 -30.08
CA GLU A 657 -5.08 14.20 -28.63
C GLU A 657 -6.44 14.36 -27.94
N SER A 658 -6.91 13.31 -27.32
CA SER A 658 -7.94 13.41 -26.29
C SER A 658 -7.24 13.45 -24.94
N VAL A 659 -6.99 14.68 -24.50
CA VAL A 659 -6.80 15.24 -23.16
C VAL A 659 -6.40 14.25 -22.04
#